data_8f76bd833455c9986e6b9375d4c21e27
#
_entry.id   8f76bd833455c9986e6b9375d4c21e27
#
_cell.length_a   1.000
_cell.length_b   1.000
_cell.length_c   1.000
_cell.angle_alpha   90.00
_cell.angle_beta   90.00
_cell.angle_gamma   90.00
#
_symmetry.space_group_name_H-M   'P 1'
#
loop_
_entity.id
_entity.type
_entity.pdbx_description
1 polymer ?
#
loop_
_entity_poly.entity_id
_entity_poly.type
_entity_poly.pdbx_seq_one_letter_code
_entity_poly.pdbx_strand_id
1 'polypeptide(L)'
;MHNRPVSPAPRHLIVIGASERPHSLGGHVLTALLRTPFGGQITPVNLRHKTVGGMKAYANLNRLPDAADMALVLTPPASYEAVLKACRKQNIPHAVLVQDWDGLAPEALEQAQEALRKMRKSNVRITVCHPAALQVPASGLNTGIYPDLPAGGVGIISGHASESARLAAQMSQAGPGVSCHIGLHYPLSPTVSADFIDMLAADPATRLIAVSHNPHENQRRLFSAIRRAARRKPVLLSVGHYADEEERAVLQALSRRCGFMPAFTPDETAAALHALSAADKSARKLHIIANEPCGSLQTQADELGITLHPLPDDGRPSENPYGHIGGHPPPTRYRALAESCLQHSQTEALLAVIAPTADNTAENITRLMTNLQRQTDKPLFISSPFSDGLLQFTRPAQALQAFRCQNVYTGLKQQQNQTAKPLPGHLKTPSVREIQKTPADLPQLAKALYLPEYKTPEANPQFVLTFKRHARYGAVLYARTPAHTLAVLPPFTTLDSEHLIRQAGLKRHQKTIHQLLHSLNTAAAVPFITGITVSAGSAGTTSDIQTDPQAETVENVFAPYPAKPAHTFTLKNGQTVRIRPLLPEDAEAKQNFVRSLPEEQRYTRYMMHLAELSPAMLARACNLDYSCEGAVIAETENGTWLGAARFGPADTAGRCEFGISAAPAAQGQGLAAHLMEQIIQTAKQQGYREMAAEILQSNPAMQKLAGKLGFALTPSPHDSALAEAVLNLAEPKNTPVNNIRHNLKQQILALKS
;
A
#
# COMPACT_ATOMS: atom_id res chain seq x y z
N MET A 1 13.20 -2.39 -14.18
CA MET A 1 13.88 -1.74 -15.32
C MET A 1 14.16 -0.24 -15.15
N HIS A 2 13.57 0.49 -14.28
CA HIS A 2 13.83 1.93 -14.12
C HIS A 2 14.54 2.20 -12.80
N ASN A 3 15.82 2.54 -12.86
CA ASN A 3 16.74 2.51 -11.73
C ASN A 3 17.03 3.86 -11.08
N ARG A 4 16.33 4.90 -11.51
CA ARG A 4 16.44 6.21 -10.86
C ARG A 4 15.14 6.48 -10.12
N PRO A 5 15.17 7.06 -8.90
CA PRO A 5 13.95 7.45 -8.22
C PRO A 5 13.16 8.41 -9.10
N VAL A 6 11.84 8.35 -9.03
CA VAL A 6 10.98 9.37 -9.62
C VAL A 6 11.20 10.64 -8.81
N SER A 7 11.62 11.73 -9.45
CA SER A 7 11.63 13.04 -8.77
C SER A 7 10.47 13.87 -9.33
N PRO A 8 9.51 14.26 -8.53
CA PRO A 8 8.41 15.08 -8.98
C PRO A 8 8.80 16.55 -9.18
N ALA A 9 9.89 17.00 -8.53
CA ALA A 9 10.36 18.38 -8.60
C ALA A 9 11.71 18.45 -9.34
N PRO A 10 11.71 18.72 -10.66
CA PRO A 10 12.95 18.89 -11.42
C PRO A 10 13.63 20.20 -11.07
N ARG A 11 14.96 20.26 -11.18
CA ARG A 11 15.71 21.51 -11.13
C ARG A 11 15.69 22.22 -12.49
N HIS A 12 15.69 21.45 -13.59
CA HIS A 12 15.63 21.95 -14.94
C HIS A 12 14.56 21.19 -15.73
N LEU A 13 13.47 21.89 -16.07
CA LEU A 13 12.34 21.40 -16.83
C LEU A 13 12.42 21.88 -18.28
N ILE A 14 12.41 20.96 -19.22
CA ILE A 14 12.27 21.27 -20.64
C ILE A 14 10.81 21.11 -21.04
N VAL A 15 10.25 22.11 -21.72
CA VAL A 15 8.86 22.09 -22.20
C VAL A 15 8.85 21.99 -23.75
N ILE A 16 8.58 20.78 -24.25
CA ILE A 16 8.55 20.45 -25.67
C ILE A 16 7.14 20.65 -26.20
N GLY A 17 6.97 21.56 -27.15
CA GLY A 17 5.66 21.97 -27.61
C GLY A 17 5.06 23.13 -26.82
N ALA A 18 5.88 23.85 -26.04
CA ALA A 18 5.50 25.12 -25.43
C ALA A 18 4.94 26.08 -26.47
N SER A 19 3.83 26.74 -26.19
CA SER A 19 3.10 27.60 -27.17
C SER A 19 2.45 28.77 -26.44
N GLU A 20 2.35 29.90 -27.12
CA GLU A 20 1.55 31.06 -26.68
C GLU A 20 0.16 31.07 -27.33
N ARG A 21 -0.17 30.04 -28.12
CA ARG A 21 -1.47 29.95 -28.79
C ARG A 21 -2.58 29.77 -27.77
N PRO A 22 -3.56 30.69 -27.70
CA PRO A 22 -4.72 30.52 -26.81
C PRO A 22 -5.43 29.18 -27.06
N HIS A 23 -6.00 28.62 -26.00
CA HIS A 23 -6.78 27.37 -26.02
C HIS A 23 -6.01 26.11 -26.50
N SER A 24 -4.69 26.20 -26.68
CA SER A 24 -3.86 25.00 -26.90
C SER A 24 -3.38 24.43 -25.58
N LEU A 25 -3.18 23.10 -25.52
CA LEU A 25 -2.59 22.43 -24.32
C LEU A 25 -1.26 23.10 -23.94
N GLY A 26 -0.38 23.32 -24.90
CA GLY A 26 0.89 24.02 -24.69
C GLY A 26 0.76 25.44 -24.15
N GLY A 27 -0.27 26.17 -24.57
CA GLY A 27 -0.56 27.52 -24.06
C GLY A 27 -1.09 27.51 -22.62
N HIS A 28 -2.02 26.63 -22.31
CA HIS A 28 -2.54 26.49 -20.98
C HIS A 28 -1.45 26.06 -19.96
N VAL A 29 -0.65 25.07 -20.33
CA VAL A 29 0.46 24.58 -19.49
C VAL A 29 1.53 25.64 -19.29
N LEU A 30 1.90 26.36 -20.35
CA LEU A 30 2.86 27.46 -20.24
C LEU A 30 2.34 28.57 -19.31
N THR A 31 1.06 28.94 -19.46
CA THR A 31 0.41 29.92 -18.56
C THR A 31 0.42 29.45 -17.12
N ALA A 32 0.13 28.19 -16.85
CA ALA A 32 0.18 27.61 -15.49
C ALA A 32 1.59 27.63 -14.90
N LEU A 33 2.61 27.26 -15.69
CA LEU A 33 4.02 27.28 -15.29
C LEU A 33 4.57 28.68 -14.98
N LEU A 34 4.01 29.71 -15.67
CA LEU A 34 4.46 31.11 -15.49
C LEU A 34 3.66 31.86 -14.43
N ARG A 35 2.50 31.35 -14.01
CA ARG A 35 1.64 31.98 -13.02
C ARG A 35 2.22 31.92 -11.60
N THR A 36 2.79 30.78 -11.24
CA THR A 36 3.50 30.59 -9.96
C THR A 36 4.99 30.56 -10.19
N PRO A 37 5.82 31.23 -9.36
CA PRO A 37 7.26 31.20 -9.51
C PRO A 37 7.78 29.79 -9.21
N PHE A 38 8.08 29.06 -10.29
CA PHE A 38 8.75 27.77 -10.19
C PHE A 38 10.20 27.95 -9.73
N GLY A 39 10.63 27.25 -8.70
CA GLY A 39 11.98 27.36 -8.13
C GLY A 39 13.10 26.77 -8.99
N GLY A 40 12.80 26.17 -10.13
CA GLY A 40 13.74 25.58 -11.08
C GLY A 40 13.84 26.38 -12.40
N GLN A 41 14.69 25.91 -13.30
CA GLN A 41 14.85 26.47 -14.63
C GLN A 41 13.79 25.89 -15.59
N ILE A 42 13.18 26.72 -16.44
CA ILE A 42 12.30 26.30 -17.52
C ILE A 42 12.96 26.64 -18.87
N THR A 43 13.03 25.66 -19.78
CA THR A 43 13.56 25.87 -21.11
C THR A 43 12.56 25.39 -22.16
N PRO A 44 11.92 26.33 -22.93
CA PRO A 44 11.01 25.97 -23.99
C PRO A 44 11.74 25.36 -25.20
N VAL A 45 11.11 24.35 -25.83
CA VAL A 45 11.52 23.80 -27.12
C VAL A 45 10.38 24.02 -28.12
N ASN A 46 10.63 24.80 -29.16
CA ASN A 46 9.65 25.13 -30.17
C ASN A 46 10.34 25.23 -31.57
N LEU A 47 9.78 24.52 -32.57
CA LEU A 47 10.34 24.45 -33.91
C LEU A 47 10.26 25.78 -34.68
N ARG A 48 9.30 26.67 -34.37
CA ARG A 48 8.97 27.85 -35.15
C ARG A 48 9.39 29.16 -34.48
N HIS A 49 9.34 29.22 -33.16
CA HIS A 49 9.56 30.46 -32.40
C HIS A 49 10.89 30.41 -31.68
N LYS A 50 11.66 31.51 -31.74
CA LYS A 50 12.94 31.67 -31.01
C LYS A 50 12.74 32.13 -29.58
N THR A 51 11.54 32.62 -29.25
CA THR A 51 11.12 33.07 -27.92
C THR A 51 9.71 32.54 -27.67
N VAL A 52 9.45 32.06 -26.44
CA VAL A 52 8.13 31.58 -25.98
C VAL A 52 7.98 31.96 -24.51
N GLY A 53 6.91 32.68 -24.16
CA GLY A 53 6.69 33.16 -22.81
C GLY A 53 7.80 34.06 -22.27
N GLY A 54 8.38 34.91 -23.15
CA GLY A 54 9.52 35.76 -22.81
C GLY A 54 10.87 35.03 -22.66
N MET A 55 10.88 33.69 -22.73
CA MET A 55 12.08 32.86 -22.57
C MET A 55 12.68 32.48 -23.94
N LYS A 56 14.00 32.36 -24.01
CA LYS A 56 14.69 31.83 -25.19
C LYS A 56 14.25 30.38 -25.46
N ALA A 57 13.74 30.13 -26.68
CA ALA A 57 13.33 28.80 -27.10
C ALA A 57 14.35 28.18 -28.06
N TYR A 58 14.49 26.85 -27.96
CA TYR A 58 15.40 26.08 -28.80
C TYR A 58 14.62 25.22 -29.81
N ALA A 59 15.12 25.12 -31.06
CA ALA A 59 14.43 24.37 -32.10
C ALA A 59 14.39 22.85 -31.85
N ASN A 60 15.37 22.32 -31.13
CA ASN A 60 15.47 20.89 -30.78
C ASN A 60 16.34 20.68 -29.55
N LEU A 61 16.28 19.44 -28.96
CA LEU A 61 17.01 19.08 -27.75
C LEU A 61 18.55 19.05 -27.93
N ASN A 62 19.08 18.90 -29.14
CA ASN A 62 20.51 18.87 -29.38
C ASN A 62 21.19 20.24 -29.23
N ARG A 63 20.40 21.33 -29.14
CA ARG A 63 20.89 22.70 -28.97
C ARG A 63 20.75 23.26 -27.55
N LEU A 64 20.35 22.41 -26.61
CA LEU A 64 20.24 22.80 -25.21
C LEU A 64 21.62 23.09 -24.63
N PRO A 65 21.76 24.15 -23.84
CA PRO A 65 23.06 24.49 -23.22
C PRO A 65 23.40 23.61 -22.03
N ASP A 66 22.38 23.15 -21.29
CA ASP A 66 22.54 22.48 -20.00
C ASP A 66 21.78 21.14 -19.96
N ALA A 67 22.23 20.24 -19.07
CA ALA A 67 21.55 19.00 -18.80
C ALA A 67 20.19 19.27 -18.10
N ALA A 68 19.19 18.47 -18.44
CA ALA A 68 17.85 18.60 -17.86
C ALA A 68 17.44 17.34 -17.08
N ASP A 69 16.62 17.54 -16.07
CA ASP A 69 16.12 16.47 -15.21
C ASP A 69 14.83 15.87 -15.78
N MET A 70 14.00 16.69 -16.42
CA MET A 70 12.68 16.31 -16.90
C MET A 70 12.34 16.99 -18.23
N ALA A 71 11.72 16.23 -19.14
CA ALA A 71 11.09 16.73 -20.34
C ALA A 71 9.57 16.61 -20.23
N LEU A 72 8.87 17.73 -20.30
CA LEU A 72 7.43 17.80 -20.45
C LEU A 72 7.08 17.86 -21.95
N VAL A 73 6.36 16.86 -22.44
CA VAL A 73 6.06 16.68 -23.86
C VAL A 73 4.58 16.98 -24.12
N LEU A 74 4.31 18.06 -24.80
CA LEU A 74 2.98 18.59 -25.14
C LEU A 74 2.69 18.51 -26.64
N THR A 75 3.53 17.81 -27.38
CA THR A 75 3.40 17.65 -28.84
C THR A 75 2.51 16.43 -29.16
N PRO A 76 1.93 16.37 -30.38
CA PRO A 76 1.11 15.25 -30.80
C PRO A 76 1.85 13.89 -30.78
N PRO A 77 1.13 12.77 -30.63
CA PRO A 77 1.68 11.42 -30.57
C PRO A 77 2.62 11.02 -31.70
N ALA A 78 2.38 11.50 -32.91
CA ALA A 78 3.26 11.28 -34.08
C ALA A 78 4.72 11.70 -33.85
N SER A 79 4.98 12.61 -32.91
CA SER A 79 6.34 13.08 -32.59
C SER A 79 7.01 12.27 -31.47
N TYR A 80 6.33 11.43 -30.72
CA TYR A 80 6.80 10.84 -29.50
C TYR A 80 8.05 9.98 -29.69
N GLU A 81 8.10 9.16 -30.74
CA GLU A 81 9.28 8.32 -31.01
C GLU A 81 10.56 9.16 -31.17
N ALA A 82 10.47 10.24 -31.96
CA ALA A 82 11.60 11.15 -32.24
C ALA A 82 12.00 11.90 -30.95
N VAL A 83 11.03 12.42 -30.21
CA VAL A 83 11.24 13.19 -28.98
C VAL A 83 11.88 12.29 -27.90
N LEU A 84 11.36 11.11 -27.68
CA LEU A 84 11.87 10.18 -26.67
C LEU A 84 13.29 9.65 -27.01
N LYS A 85 13.58 9.42 -28.30
CA LYS A 85 14.93 9.12 -28.76
C LYS A 85 15.89 10.28 -28.48
N ALA A 86 15.45 11.52 -28.71
CA ALA A 86 16.23 12.71 -28.41
C ALA A 86 16.46 12.87 -26.90
N CYS A 87 15.44 12.65 -26.05
CA CYS A 87 15.59 12.63 -24.59
C CYS A 87 16.64 11.61 -24.13
N ARG A 88 16.61 10.39 -24.70
CA ARG A 88 17.60 9.36 -24.42
C ARG A 88 19.01 9.81 -24.80
N LYS A 89 19.18 10.41 -25.98
CA LYS A 89 20.49 10.90 -26.47
C LYS A 89 21.06 12.00 -25.57
N GLN A 90 20.20 12.86 -25.04
CA GLN A 90 20.58 13.96 -24.14
C GLN A 90 20.62 13.53 -22.65
N ASN A 91 20.47 12.23 -22.35
CA ASN A 91 20.46 11.69 -21.00
C ASN A 91 19.42 12.32 -20.08
N ILE A 92 18.29 12.79 -20.60
CA ILE A 92 17.16 13.28 -19.81
C ILE A 92 16.50 12.08 -19.14
N PRO A 93 16.52 11.99 -17.80
CA PRO A 93 16.12 10.76 -17.12
C PRO A 93 14.60 10.52 -17.09
N HIS A 94 13.79 11.58 -17.20
CA HIS A 94 12.34 11.51 -17.09
C HIS A 94 11.64 12.29 -18.19
N ALA A 95 10.68 11.66 -18.88
CA ALA A 95 9.79 12.29 -19.85
C ALA A 95 8.34 12.14 -19.37
N VAL A 96 7.63 13.27 -19.28
CA VAL A 96 6.21 13.35 -18.93
C VAL A 96 5.42 13.73 -20.17
N LEU A 97 4.62 12.81 -20.68
CA LEU A 97 3.76 13.01 -21.86
C LEU A 97 2.39 13.45 -21.39
N VAL A 98 1.95 14.64 -21.72
CA VAL A 98 0.65 15.19 -21.34
C VAL A 98 -0.21 15.37 -22.57
N GLN A 99 -1.43 14.81 -22.54
CA GLN A 99 -2.38 14.89 -23.63
C GLN A 99 -3.80 14.69 -23.14
N ASP A 100 -4.77 15.19 -23.88
CA ASP A 100 -6.17 14.81 -23.74
C ASP A 100 -6.39 13.49 -24.51
N TRP A 101 -6.23 12.38 -23.81
CA TRP A 101 -6.22 11.03 -24.40
C TRP A 101 -7.60 10.59 -24.87
N ASP A 102 -8.66 11.06 -24.18
CA ASP A 102 -10.04 10.67 -24.48
C ASP A 102 -10.55 11.33 -25.78
N GLY A 103 -9.95 12.45 -26.18
CA GLY A 103 -10.26 13.16 -27.41
C GLY A 103 -9.41 12.78 -28.63
N LEU A 104 -8.50 11.80 -28.50
CA LEU A 104 -7.61 11.42 -29.60
C LEU A 104 -8.28 10.47 -30.61
N ALA A 105 -7.95 10.66 -31.89
CA ALA A 105 -8.28 9.68 -32.91
C ALA A 105 -7.55 8.36 -32.70
N PRO A 106 -8.14 7.19 -33.06
CA PRO A 106 -7.54 5.88 -32.88
C PRO A 106 -6.11 5.76 -33.41
N GLU A 107 -5.83 6.34 -34.57
CA GLU A 107 -4.52 6.32 -35.22
C GLU A 107 -3.44 7.05 -34.37
N ALA A 108 -3.82 8.13 -33.72
CA ALA A 108 -2.91 8.87 -32.84
C ALA A 108 -2.64 8.06 -31.56
N LEU A 109 -3.62 7.33 -31.06
CA LEU A 109 -3.46 6.43 -29.90
C LEU A 109 -2.51 5.27 -30.25
N GLU A 110 -2.67 4.66 -31.43
CA GLU A 110 -1.75 3.60 -31.91
C GLU A 110 -0.32 4.10 -32.06
N GLN A 111 -0.13 5.32 -32.61
CA GLN A 111 1.18 5.95 -32.70
C GLN A 111 1.85 6.13 -31.34
N ALA A 112 1.07 6.57 -30.33
CA ALA A 112 1.56 6.68 -28.96
C ALA A 112 1.98 5.32 -28.40
N GLN A 113 1.13 4.30 -28.53
CA GLN A 113 1.41 2.93 -28.05
C GLN A 113 2.68 2.36 -28.68
N GLU A 114 2.83 2.53 -30.01
CA GLU A 114 4.01 2.04 -30.72
C GLU A 114 5.30 2.76 -30.29
N ALA A 115 5.26 4.07 -30.13
CA ALA A 115 6.40 4.84 -29.61
C ALA A 115 6.80 4.38 -28.21
N LEU A 116 5.84 4.18 -27.31
CA LEU A 116 6.06 3.68 -25.95
C LEU A 116 6.62 2.26 -25.95
N ARG A 117 6.11 1.37 -26.82
CA ARG A 117 6.59 0.01 -26.99
C ARG A 117 8.06 -0.03 -27.40
N LYS A 118 8.46 0.79 -28.40
CA LYS A 118 9.85 0.91 -28.87
C LYS A 118 10.79 1.43 -27.80
N MET A 119 10.31 2.32 -26.94
CA MET A 119 11.09 2.94 -25.87
C MET A 119 11.11 2.16 -24.56
N ARG A 120 10.41 1.03 -24.46
CA ARG A 120 10.28 0.22 -23.22
C ARG A 120 11.61 -0.19 -22.58
N LYS A 121 12.65 -0.39 -23.38
CA LYS A 121 14.00 -0.76 -22.92
C LYS A 121 14.95 0.43 -22.78
N SER A 122 14.45 1.67 -22.91
CA SER A 122 15.30 2.85 -22.78
C SER A 122 15.58 3.17 -21.31
N ASN A 123 16.64 3.97 -21.09
CA ASN A 123 16.96 4.49 -19.74
C ASN A 123 16.10 5.71 -19.36
N VAL A 124 15.21 6.18 -20.25
CA VAL A 124 14.30 7.27 -19.99
C VAL A 124 13.08 6.69 -19.28
N ARG A 125 12.76 7.21 -18.11
CA ARG A 125 11.49 6.92 -17.43
C ARG A 125 10.40 7.71 -18.13
N ILE A 126 9.32 7.03 -18.52
CA ILE A 126 8.22 7.68 -19.24
C ILE A 126 6.98 7.61 -18.38
N THR A 127 6.39 8.75 -18.09
CA THR A 127 5.09 8.89 -17.43
C THR A 127 4.10 9.48 -18.42
N VAL A 128 2.96 8.85 -18.58
CA VAL A 128 1.86 9.35 -19.42
C VAL A 128 0.79 9.91 -18.50
N CYS A 129 0.46 11.18 -18.69
CA CYS A 129 -0.46 11.92 -17.85
C CYS A 129 -1.66 12.41 -18.65
N HIS A 130 -2.84 12.46 -18.01
CA HIS A 130 -3.97 13.25 -18.47
C HIS A 130 -3.73 14.77 -18.22
N PRO A 131 -4.59 15.70 -18.67
CA PRO A 131 -4.30 17.14 -18.61
C PRO A 131 -4.08 17.76 -17.22
N ALA A 132 -4.43 17.06 -16.12
CA ALA A 132 -4.07 17.53 -14.78
C ALA A 132 -2.56 17.38 -14.48
N ALA A 133 -1.88 16.51 -15.19
CA ALA A 133 -0.44 16.28 -15.22
C ALA A 133 0.22 16.22 -13.82
N LEU A 134 1.23 17.05 -13.57
CA LEU A 134 2.04 17.04 -12.36
C LEU A 134 2.00 18.41 -11.68
N GLN A 135 1.69 18.43 -10.37
CA GLN A 135 1.80 19.63 -9.56
C GLN A 135 2.62 19.35 -8.29
N VAL A 136 3.55 20.25 -7.95
CA VAL A 136 4.30 20.25 -6.69
C VAL A 136 4.20 21.65 -6.11
N PRO A 137 3.13 21.96 -5.36
CA PRO A 137 2.80 23.31 -4.95
C PRO A 137 3.93 24.02 -4.19
N ALA A 138 4.65 23.32 -3.32
CA ALA A 138 5.75 23.89 -2.55
C ALA A 138 6.92 24.40 -3.43
N SER A 139 7.08 23.88 -4.65
CA SER A 139 8.07 24.32 -5.64
C SER A 139 7.52 25.28 -6.70
N GLY A 140 6.23 25.60 -6.65
CA GLY A 140 5.55 26.36 -7.69
C GLY A 140 5.37 25.62 -9.02
N LEU A 141 5.60 24.31 -9.06
CA LEU A 141 5.44 23.51 -10.28
C LEU A 141 3.98 23.16 -10.54
N ASN A 142 3.44 23.63 -11.67
CA ASN A 142 2.16 23.18 -12.22
C ASN A 142 2.31 22.93 -13.72
N THR A 143 2.36 21.66 -14.12
CA THR A 143 2.48 21.24 -15.52
C THR A 143 1.13 20.85 -16.14
N GLY A 144 0.03 21.10 -15.46
CA GLY A 144 -1.33 20.81 -15.89
C GLY A 144 -2.13 22.05 -16.28
N ILE A 145 -3.38 21.83 -16.66
CA ILE A 145 -4.33 22.90 -17.04
C ILE A 145 -5.28 23.30 -15.89
N TYR A 146 -5.20 22.60 -14.75
CA TYR A 146 -6.04 22.87 -13.58
C TYR A 146 -5.46 23.97 -12.69
N PRO A 147 -6.29 24.60 -11.83
CA PRO A 147 -5.84 25.60 -10.87
C PRO A 147 -4.71 25.09 -9.97
N ASP A 148 -3.94 26.03 -9.42
CA ASP A 148 -2.90 25.74 -8.48
C ASP A 148 -3.48 25.18 -7.18
N LEU A 149 -2.87 24.11 -6.68
CA LEU A 149 -3.26 23.48 -5.44
C LEU A 149 -2.55 24.14 -4.25
N PRO A 150 -3.19 24.27 -3.08
CA PRO A 150 -2.55 24.76 -1.88
C PRO A 150 -1.44 23.78 -1.42
N ALA A 151 -0.30 24.32 -1.01
CA ALA A 151 0.79 23.54 -0.47
C ALA A 151 0.38 22.85 0.84
N GLY A 152 0.78 21.59 1.03
CA GLY A 152 0.45 20.82 2.23
C GLY A 152 1.04 19.42 2.23
N GLY A 153 0.39 18.49 2.93
CA GLY A 153 0.95 17.17 3.22
C GLY A 153 0.34 15.99 2.48
N VAL A 154 -0.58 16.18 1.52
CA VAL A 154 -1.23 15.07 0.81
C VAL A 154 -0.57 14.83 -0.53
N GLY A 155 -0.02 13.64 -0.73
CA GLY A 155 0.40 13.14 -2.04
C GLY A 155 -0.79 12.50 -2.75
N ILE A 156 -1.12 12.92 -3.97
CA ILE A 156 -2.29 12.47 -4.73
C ILE A 156 -1.83 11.78 -6.01
N ILE A 157 -2.33 10.56 -6.26
CA ILE A 157 -2.20 9.86 -7.54
C ILE A 157 -3.61 9.60 -8.06
N SER A 158 -3.97 10.24 -9.16
CA SER A 158 -5.30 10.14 -9.78
C SER A 158 -5.23 9.53 -11.18
N GLY A 159 -6.27 8.78 -11.55
CA GLY A 159 -6.34 8.08 -12.84
C GLY A 159 -7.20 8.77 -13.88
N HIS A 160 -7.99 9.75 -13.47
CA HIS A 160 -8.90 10.49 -14.35
C HIS A 160 -8.85 12.00 -14.07
N ALA A 161 -8.98 12.79 -15.13
CA ALA A 161 -8.96 14.25 -15.04
C ALA A 161 -10.09 14.80 -14.18
N SER A 162 -11.30 14.26 -14.28
CA SER A 162 -12.46 14.63 -13.47
C SER A 162 -12.27 14.35 -11.98
N GLU A 163 -11.64 13.24 -11.64
CA GLU A 163 -11.30 12.90 -10.25
C GLU A 163 -10.24 13.84 -9.70
N SER A 164 -9.21 14.14 -10.49
CA SER A 164 -8.21 15.16 -10.15
C SER A 164 -8.85 16.51 -9.84
N ALA A 165 -9.76 16.98 -10.71
CA ALA A 165 -10.45 18.26 -10.54
C ALA A 165 -11.28 18.27 -9.25
N ARG A 166 -11.98 17.18 -8.94
CA ARG A 166 -12.77 17.02 -7.71
C ARG A 166 -11.90 17.01 -6.45
N LEU A 167 -10.83 16.21 -6.45
CA LEU A 167 -9.87 16.19 -5.33
C LEU A 167 -9.22 17.56 -5.15
N ALA A 168 -8.86 18.23 -6.25
CA ALA A 168 -8.31 19.58 -6.23
C ALA A 168 -9.28 20.58 -5.59
N ALA A 169 -10.57 20.54 -5.96
CA ALA A 169 -11.59 21.40 -5.36
C ALA A 169 -11.75 21.15 -3.85
N GLN A 170 -11.71 19.89 -3.40
CA GLN A 170 -11.76 19.53 -2.00
C GLN A 170 -10.53 20.03 -1.22
N MET A 171 -9.34 19.98 -1.84
CA MET A 171 -8.11 20.49 -1.22
C MET A 171 -8.06 22.03 -1.16
N SER A 172 -8.70 22.71 -2.12
CA SER A 172 -8.72 24.17 -2.19
C SER A 172 -9.64 24.84 -1.16
N GLN A 173 -10.71 24.17 -0.71
CA GLN A 173 -11.77 24.77 0.10
C GLN A 173 -11.53 24.70 1.61
N ALA A 174 -10.60 23.96 2.13
CA ALA A 174 -10.24 23.82 3.54
C ALA A 174 -9.49 22.52 3.80
N GLY A 175 -8.90 21.97 2.78
CA GLY A 175 -8.22 20.69 2.84
C GLY A 175 -6.83 20.79 3.45
N PRO A 176 -6.20 19.66 3.71
CA PRO A 176 -4.87 19.57 4.31
C PRO A 176 -3.74 20.02 3.39
N GLY A 177 -4.04 20.52 2.18
CA GLY A 177 -3.07 20.92 1.16
C GLY A 177 -2.31 19.73 0.54
N VAL A 178 -1.61 20.00 -0.56
CA VAL A 178 -1.00 18.98 -1.41
C VAL A 178 0.51 19.09 -1.41
N SER A 179 1.21 17.96 -1.19
CA SER A 179 2.67 17.86 -1.37
C SER A 179 3.03 17.63 -2.83
N CYS A 180 2.32 16.71 -3.48
CA CYS A 180 2.50 16.36 -4.88
C CYS A 180 1.19 15.80 -5.44
N HIS A 181 0.81 16.21 -6.64
CA HIS A 181 -0.30 15.62 -7.40
C HIS A 181 0.24 15.06 -8.72
N ILE A 182 -0.17 13.83 -9.04
CA ILE A 182 0.23 13.10 -10.25
C ILE A 182 -1.03 12.58 -10.94
N GLY A 183 -1.33 13.13 -12.12
CA GLY A 183 -2.46 12.72 -12.95
C GLY A 183 -2.04 11.69 -14.00
N LEU A 184 -2.13 10.39 -13.69
CA LEU A 184 -1.73 9.29 -14.57
C LEU A 184 -2.80 8.96 -15.60
N HIS A 185 -2.40 8.69 -16.83
CA HIS A 185 -3.25 8.02 -17.81
C HIS A 185 -2.92 6.53 -17.82
N TYR A 186 -3.63 5.76 -17.03
CA TYR A 186 -3.33 4.36 -16.74
C TYR A 186 -3.15 3.45 -17.96
N PRO A 187 -4.01 3.50 -19.00
CA PRO A 187 -3.89 2.55 -20.11
C PRO A 187 -2.56 2.64 -20.87
N LEU A 188 -1.91 3.80 -20.84
CA LEU A 188 -0.70 4.06 -21.64
C LEU A 188 0.57 4.21 -20.80
N SER A 189 0.48 4.59 -19.52
CA SER A 189 1.66 4.92 -18.73
C SER A 189 2.53 3.71 -18.40
N PRO A 190 3.80 3.67 -18.83
CA PRO A 190 4.75 2.65 -18.39
C PRO A 190 5.14 2.78 -16.91
N THR A 191 5.08 4.02 -16.37
CA THR A 191 5.24 4.30 -14.95
C THR A 191 3.86 4.20 -14.30
N VAL A 192 3.72 3.37 -13.28
CA VAL A 192 2.44 3.01 -12.67
C VAL A 192 2.30 3.61 -11.27
N SER A 193 1.09 3.54 -10.69
CA SER A 193 0.80 4.07 -9.36
C SER A 193 1.77 3.58 -8.31
N ALA A 194 2.17 2.31 -8.36
CA ALA A 194 3.11 1.71 -7.43
C ALA A 194 4.46 2.45 -7.36
N ASP A 195 4.98 2.96 -8.49
CA ASP A 195 6.25 3.69 -8.54
C ASP A 195 6.15 5.03 -7.79
N PHE A 196 5.00 5.69 -7.90
CA PHE A 196 4.75 6.97 -7.23
C PHE A 196 4.36 6.80 -5.76
N ILE A 197 3.67 5.70 -5.41
CA ILE A 197 3.38 5.36 -4.01
C ILE A 197 4.69 5.20 -3.22
N ASP A 198 5.66 4.46 -3.76
CA ASP A 198 6.96 4.28 -3.10
C ASP A 198 7.72 5.62 -2.97
N MET A 199 7.67 6.47 -4.00
CA MET A 199 8.25 7.82 -3.96
C MET A 199 7.60 8.70 -2.88
N LEU A 200 6.26 8.78 -2.84
CA LEU A 200 5.54 9.58 -1.85
C LEU A 200 5.71 9.03 -0.43
N ALA A 201 5.86 7.71 -0.28
CA ALA A 201 6.16 7.09 1.01
C ALA A 201 7.53 7.49 1.56
N ALA A 202 8.51 7.74 0.68
CA ALA A 202 9.85 8.20 1.04
C ALA A 202 9.94 9.74 1.20
N ASP A 203 9.04 10.51 0.59
CA ASP A 203 9.06 11.98 0.61
C ASP A 203 8.69 12.53 2.00
N PRO A 204 9.56 13.28 2.70
CA PRO A 204 9.26 13.83 4.02
C PRO A 204 8.15 14.88 4.01
N ALA A 205 7.90 15.57 2.89
CA ALA A 205 6.83 16.55 2.76
C ALA A 205 5.44 15.88 2.69
N THR A 206 5.36 14.62 2.27
CA THR A 206 4.12 13.86 2.18
C THR A 206 3.80 13.20 3.52
N ARG A 207 2.61 13.46 4.07
CA ARG A 207 2.11 12.87 5.33
C ARG A 207 0.98 11.87 5.11
N LEU A 208 0.22 11.99 4.05
CA LEU A 208 -0.87 11.12 3.63
C LEU A 208 -0.75 10.85 2.13
N ILE A 209 -1.00 9.61 1.70
CA ILE A 209 -1.00 9.24 0.28
C ILE A 209 -2.44 8.89 -0.11
N ALA A 210 -3.01 9.63 -1.07
CA ALA A 210 -4.31 9.36 -1.67
C ALA A 210 -4.12 8.79 -3.09
N VAL A 211 -4.68 7.62 -3.35
CA VAL A 211 -4.52 6.89 -4.62
C VAL A 211 -5.89 6.57 -5.19
N SER A 212 -6.11 6.89 -6.46
CA SER A 212 -7.26 6.37 -7.22
C SER A 212 -7.04 4.91 -7.58
N HIS A 213 -8.00 4.07 -7.26
CA HIS A 213 -7.93 2.65 -7.63
C HIS A 213 -7.99 2.48 -9.14
N ASN A 214 -6.98 1.85 -9.72
CA ASN A 214 -6.98 1.46 -11.11
C ASN A 214 -7.19 -0.06 -11.24
N PRO A 215 -8.38 -0.51 -11.71
CA PRO A 215 -8.67 -1.92 -11.87
C PRO A 215 -7.88 -2.62 -12.99
N HIS A 216 -7.24 -1.86 -13.89
CA HIS A 216 -6.47 -2.38 -15.03
C HIS A 216 -4.96 -2.45 -14.77
N GLU A 217 -4.49 -1.92 -13.63
CA GLU A 217 -3.10 -2.03 -13.21
C GLU A 217 -2.80 -3.43 -12.66
N ASN A 218 -1.55 -3.84 -12.65
CA ASN A 218 -1.14 -5.07 -11.96
C ASN A 218 -1.43 -4.95 -10.45
N GLN A 219 -2.50 -5.63 -10.00
CA GLN A 219 -3.02 -5.51 -8.65
C GLN A 219 -2.01 -5.97 -7.59
N ARG A 220 -1.21 -7.01 -7.88
CA ARG A 220 -0.14 -7.45 -6.97
C ARG A 220 0.87 -6.33 -6.72
N ARG A 221 1.32 -5.67 -7.78
CA ARG A 221 2.29 -4.57 -7.68
C ARG A 221 1.71 -3.36 -6.93
N LEU A 222 0.46 -3.00 -7.22
CA LEU A 222 -0.25 -1.90 -6.58
C LEU A 222 -0.39 -2.15 -5.07
N PHE A 223 -0.98 -3.28 -4.67
CA PHE A 223 -1.22 -3.56 -3.25
C PHE A 223 0.06 -3.89 -2.47
N SER A 224 1.10 -4.39 -3.12
CA SER A 224 2.43 -4.51 -2.52
C SER A 224 3.03 -3.13 -2.19
N ALA A 225 2.94 -2.16 -3.10
CA ALA A 225 3.39 -0.78 -2.85
C ALA A 225 2.56 -0.10 -1.75
N ILE A 226 1.23 -0.22 -1.81
CA ILE A 226 0.31 0.29 -0.77
C ILE A 226 0.69 -0.30 0.59
N ARG A 227 0.92 -1.60 0.68
CA ARG A 227 1.28 -2.29 1.93
C ARG A 227 2.61 -1.76 2.51
N ARG A 228 3.59 -1.49 1.68
CA ARG A 228 4.86 -0.86 2.10
C ARG A 228 4.64 0.56 2.61
N ALA A 229 3.91 1.36 1.84
CA ALA A 229 3.61 2.75 2.18
C ALA A 229 2.80 2.87 3.47
N ALA A 230 1.79 2.02 3.67
CA ALA A 230 0.91 2.02 4.85
C ALA A 230 1.64 1.71 6.17
N ARG A 231 2.83 1.10 6.10
CA ARG A 231 3.71 0.91 7.26
C ARG A 231 4.39 2.22 7.73
N ARG A 232 4.40 3.25 6.89
CA ARG A 232 5.08 4.54 7.13
C ARG A 232 4.11 5.70 7.27
N LYS A 233 3.08 5.73 6.41
CA LYS A 233 2.15 6.85 6.26
C LYS A 233 0.73 6.31 6.05
N PRO A 234 -0.30 7.04 6.45
CA PRO A 234 -1.67 6.72 6.05
C PRO A 234 -1.78 6.63 4.53
N VAL A 235 -2.53 5.64 4.05
CA VAL A 235 -2.87 5.49 2.63
C VAL A 235 -4.38 5.43 2.49
N LEU A 236 -4.93 6.28 1.64
CA LEU A 236 -6.33 6.31 1.22
C LEU A 236 -6.42 5.75 -0.20
N LEU A 237 -7.29 4.77 -0.42
CA LEU A 237 -7.63 4.27 -1.75
C LEU A 237 -9.03 4.74 -2.15
N SER A 238 -9.11 5.68 -3.08
CA SER A 238 -10.37 6.17 -3.65
C SER A 238 -10.83 5.24 -4.77
N VAL A 239 -12.03 4.68 -4.65
CA VAL A 239 -12.62 3.79 -5.65
C VAL A 239 -13.56 4.63 -6.53
N GLY A 240 -13.01 5.19 -7.61
CA GLY A 240 -13.73 6.12 -8.49
C GLY A 240 -14.74 5.47 -9.44
N HIS A 241 -14.70 4.14 -9.60
CA HIS A 241 -15.63 3.36 -10.39
C HIS A 241 -16.70 2.70 -9.50
N TYR A 242 -17.80 2.28 -10.11
CA TYR A 242 -18.81 1.51 -9.39
C TYR A 242 -18.23 0.14 -8.99
N ALA A 243 -18.12 -0.13 -7.69
CA ALA A 243 -17.76 -1.42 -7.16
C ALA A 243 -19.03 -2.15 -6.71
N ASP A 244 -19.26 -3.34 -7.24
CA ASP A 244 -20.31 -4.22 -6.75
C ASP A 244 -20.02 -4.74 -5.33
N GLU A 245 -20.93 -5.48 -4.75
CA GLU A 245 -20.81 -5.99 -3.37
C GLU A 245 -19.59 -6.91 -3.21
N GLU A 246 -19.30 -7.76 -4.21
CA GLU A 246 -18.16 -8.66 -4.17
C GLU A 246 -16.83 -7.90 -4.26
N GLU A 247 -16.72 -6.92 -5.15
CA GLU A 247 -15.52 -6.08 -5.26
C GLU A 247 -15.31 -5.24 -3.99
N ARG A 248 -16.38 -4.70 -3.40
CA ARG A 248 -16.31 -4.03 -2.09
C ARG A 248 -15.76 -4.96 -1.02
N ALA A 249 -16.25 -6.19 -0.94
CA ALA A 249 -15.77 -7.18 0.02
C ALA A 249 -14.28 -7.51 -0.19
N VAL A 250 -13.84 -7.64 -1.44
CA VAL A 250 -12.41 -7.85 -1.79
C VAL A 250 -11.57 -6.65 -1.37
N LEU A 251 -11.97 -5.42 -1.69
CA LEU A 251 -11.21 -4.22 -1.32
C LEU A 251 -11.15 -4.03 0.20
N GLN A 252 -12.20 -4.38 0.93
CA GLN A 252 -12.20 -4.40 2.39
C GLN A 252 -11.24 -5.48 2.95
N ALA A 253 -11.17 -6.65 2.31
CA ALA A 253 -10.22 -7.69 2.69
C ALA A 253 -8.77 -7.26 2.44
N LEU A 254 -8.50 -6.63 1.31
CA LEU A 254 -7.21 -6.04 0.96
C LEU A 254 -6.82 -4.92 1.94
N SER A 255 -7.78 -4.08 2.32
CA SER A 255 -7.59 -3.01 3.30
C SER A 255 -7.11 -3.55 4.64
N ARG A 256 -7.75 -4.61 5.17
CA ARG A 256 -7.31 -5.26 6.41
C ARG A 256 -5.86 -5.78 6.32
N ARG A 257 -5.49 -6.33 5.17
CA ARG A 257 -4.18 -6.97 4.98
C ARG A 257 -3.07 -5.99 4.62
N CYS A 258 -3.39 -4.92 3.89
CA CYS A 258 -2.43 -3.91 3.43
C CYS A 258 -2.40 -2.66 4.30
N GLY A 259 -3.47 -2.35 5.06
CA GLY A 259 -3.53 -1.22 6.01
C GLY A 259 -3.88 0.11 5.37
N PHE A 260 -4.60 0.11 4.27
CA PHE A 260 -5.12 1.34 3.66
C PHE A 260 -6.59 1.57 4.02
N MET A 261 -7.05 2.81 3.96
CA MET A 261 -8.45 3.18 4.10
C MET A 261 -9.11 3.14 2.71
N PRO A 262 -10.12 2.29 2.46
CA PRO A 262 -10.90 2.34 1.23
C PRO A 262 -11.99 3.40 1.34
N ALA A 263 -12.23 4.16 0.28
CA ALA A 263 -13.36 5.08 0.13
C ALA A 263 -14.08 4.80 -1.19
N PHE A 264 -15.37 4.51 -1.09
CA PHE A 264 -16.20 4.07 -2.23
C PHE A 264 -17.07 5.19 -2.81
N THR A 265 -17.15 6.32 -2.11
CA THR A 265 -17.91 7.50 -2.54
C THR A 265 -17.05 8.76 -2.45
N PRO A 266 -17.40 9.83 -3.19
CA PRO A 266 -16.74 11.11 -3.06
C PRO A 266 -16.78 11.70 -1.64
N ASP A 267 -17.89 11.55 -0.93
CA ASP A 267 -18.06 12.04 0.44
C ASP A 267 -17.16 11.25 1.41
N GLU A 268 -17.07 9.92 1.25
CA GLU A 268 -16.12 9.10 2.01
C GLU A 268 -14.67 9.51 1.74
N THR A 269 -14.32 9.81 0.49
CA THR A 269 -12.97 10.26 0.12
C THR A 269 -12.64 11.59 0.81
N ALA A 270 -13.55 12.57 0.75
CA ALA A 270 -13.37 13.86 1.41
C ALA A 270 -13.24 13.72 2.94
N ALA A 271 -14.13 12.97 3.56
CA ALA A 271 -14.10 12.72 5.00
C ALA A 271 -12.82 12.02 5.44
N ALA A 272 -12.37 11.02 4.67
CA ALA A 272 -11.13 10.28 4.95
C ALA A 272 -9.87 11.16 4.77
N LEU A 273 -9.83 12.05 3.77
CA LEU A 273 -8.73 13.00 3.60
C LEU A 273 -8.56 13.89 4.84
N HIS A 274 -9.64 14.44 5.37
CA HIS A 274 -9.61 15.23 6.61
C HIS A 274 -9.21 14.37 7.81
N ALA A 275 -9.86 13.21 7.97
CA ALA A 275 -9.67 12.32 9.11
C ALA A 275 -8.22 11.81 9.22
N LEU A 276 -7.63 11.35 8.09
CA LEU A 276 -6.29 10.79 8.05
C LEU A 276 -5.18 11.85 8.04
N SER A 277 -5.49 13.09 7.69
CA SER A 277 -4.56 14.21 7.76
C SER A 277 -4.45 14.82 9.17
N ALA A 278 -5.44 14.59 10.02
CA ALA A 278 -5.37 14.95 11.43
C ALA A 278 -4.37 14.00 12.14
N ALA A 279 -3.78 14.49 13.22
CA ALA A 279 -2.92 13.65 14.07
C ALA A 279 -3.68 12.37 14.50
N ASP A 280 -2.94 11.27 14.70
CA ASP A 280 -3.46 9.93 15.04
C ASP A 280 -4.13 9.93 16.43
N LYS A 281 -5.31 10.55 16.51
CA LYS A 281 -6.12 10.69 17.70
C LYS A 281 -7.30 9.72 17.55
N SER A 282 -7.16 8.50 18.05
CA SER A 282 -8.26 7.52 18.05
C SER A 282 -9.24 7.81 19.17
N ALA A 283 -10.53 7.74 18.86
CA ALA A 283 -11.60 7.88 19.83
C ALA A 283 -12.73 6.93 19.48
N ARG A 284 -13.34 6.31 20.49
CA ARG A 284 -14.48 5.41 20.32
C ARG A 284 -15.81 6.07 20.71
N LYS A 285 -15.73 7.06 21.60
CA LYS A 285 -16.89 7.75 22.15
C LYS A 285 -16.94 9.16 21.59
N LEU A 286 -18.05 9.46 20.90
CA LEU A 286 -18.32 10.78 20.35
C LEU A 286 -19.43 11.46 21.15
N HIS A 287 -19.13 12.63 21.68
CA HIS A 287 -20.11 13.54 22.29
C HIS A 287 -20.45 14.65 21.29
N ILE A 288 -21.64 15.23 21.41
CA ILE A 288 -22.09 16.32 20.53
C ILE A 288 -22.55 17.51 21.37
N ILE A 289 -22.13 18.71 20.94
CA ILE A 289 -22.70 19.99 21.38
C ILE A 289 -23.27 20.71 20.16
N ALA A 290 -24.50 21.26 20.28
CA ALA A 290 -25.17 21.89 19.16
C ALA A 290 -26.11 23.01 19.62
N ASN A 291 -26.31 24.01 18.75
CA ASN A 291 -27.34 25.04 18.93
C ASN A 291 -28.53 24.82 18.00
N GLU A 292 -28.65 23.67 17.38
CA GLU A 292 -29.79 23.23 16.58
C GLU A 292 -30.23 21.83 17.00
N PRO A 293 -31.48 21.44 16.71
CA PRO A 293 -31.98 20.09 17.00
C PRO A 293 -31.16 19.02 16.24
N CYS A 294 -30.63 18.03 16.96
CA CYS A 294 -29.77 16.99 16.42
C CYS A 294 -30.47 15.63 16.21
N GLY A 295 -31.80 15.57 16.18
CA GLY A 295 -32.55 14.31 16.07
C GLY A 295 -32.21 13.47 14.83
N SER A 296 -31.93 14.10 13.70
CA SER A 296 -31.50 13.40 12.49
C SER A 296 -30.07 12.83 12.57
N LEU A 297 -29.24 13.37 13.46
CA LEU A 297 -27.84 12.90 13.61
C LEU A 297 -27.77 11.54 14.29
N GLN A 298 -28.73 11.20 15.16
CA GLN A 298 -28.79 9.86 15.76
C GLN A 298 -29.00 8.81 14.68
N THR A 299 -29.99 9.00 13.80
CA THR A 299 -30.21 8.06 12.67
C THR A 299 -29.01 7.92 11.79
N GLN A 300 -28.34 9.03 11.44
CA GLN A 300 -27.14 9.00 10.63
C GLN A 300 -25.97 8.32 11.36
N ALA A 301 -25.82 8.53 12.65
CA ALA A 301 -24.80 7.86 13.47
C ALA A 301 -25.06 6.35 13.53
N ASP A 302 -26.32 5.94 13.73
CA ASP A 302 -26.71 4.54 13.77
C ASP A 302 -26.45 3.84 12.43
N GLU A 303 -26.78 4.47 11.30
CA GLU A 303 -26.45 3.98 9.95
C GLU A 303 -24.94 3.80 9.73
N LEU A 304 -24.13 4.66 10.35
CA LEU A 304 -22.68 4.59 10.30
C LEU A 304 -22.07 3.65 11.36
N GLY A 305 -22.90 3.07 12.25
CA GLY A 305 -22.45 2.25 13.37
C GLY A 305 -21.68 3.03 14.44
N ILE A 306 -22.01 4.32 14.60
CA ILE A 306 -21.41 5.22 15.59
C ILE A 306 -22.35 5.30 16.79
N THR A 307 -21.85 4.99 17.98
CA THR A 307 -22.58 5.24 19.21
C THR A 307 -22.33 6.66 19.70
N LEU A 308 -23.39 7.47 19.75
CA LEU A 308 -23.34 8.78 20.37
C LEU A 308 -23.48 8.64 21.88
N HIS A 309 -22.69 9.38 22.62
CA HIS A 309 -22.71 9.37 24.07
C HIS A 309 -23.29 10.68 24.60
N PRO A 310 -24.15 10.64 25.66
CA PRO A 310 -24.63 11.84 26.34
C PRO A 310 -23.44 12.62 26.91
N LEU A 311 -23.62 13.94 27.04
CA LEU A 311 -22.59 14.76 27.69
C LEU A 311 -22.36 14.25 29.11
N PRO A 312 -21.11 14.33 29.60
CA PRO A 312 -20.83 14.08 30.99
C PRO A 312 -21.69 15.01 31.87
N ASP A 313 -22.25 14.45 32.90
CA ASP A 313 -23.28 15.07 33.72
C ASP A 313 -22.79 16.43 34.29
N ASP A 314 -23.42 17.54 33.85
CA ASP A 314 -23.22 18.89 34.39
C ASP A 314 -24.22 19.17 35.55
N GLY A 315 -24.87 18.12 36.04
CA GLY A 315 -25.85 18.21 37.13
C GLY A 315 -27.24 18.78 36.73
N ARG A 316 -27.50 18.96 35.41
CA ARG A 316 -28.80 19.39 34.90
C ARG A 316 -29.55 18.24 34.27
N PRO A 317 -30.81 17.98 34.62
CA PRO A 317 -31.63 17.02 33.90
C PRO A 317 -31.83 17.52 32.48
N SER A 318 -31.11 16.94 31.53
CA SER A 318 -31.28 17.22 30.12
C SER A 318 -32.19 16.17 29.52
N GLU A 319 -33.37 16.59 29.06
CA GLU A 319 -34.26 15.77 28.21
C GLU A 319 -33.60 15.46 26.85
N ASN A 320 -32.42 16.05 26.58
CA ASN A 320 -31.70 15.91 25.34
C ASN A 320 -30.31 15.31 25.62
N PRO A 321 -30.04 14.05 25.18
CA PRO A 321 -28.74 13.41 25.34
C PRO A 321 -27.61 14.11 24.57
N TYR A 322 -27.95 15.09 23.70
CA TYR A 322 -27.00 15.74 22.79
C TYR A 322 -26.77 17.20 23.19
N GLY A 323 -26.32 17.55 24.31
CA GLY A 323 -25.84 18.87 24.68
C GLY A 323 -26.37 20.06 23.89
N HIS A 324 -27.71 20.22 23.80
CA HIS A 324 -28.34 21.37 23.15
C HIS A 324 -28.07 22.63 23.97
N ILE A 325 -27.38 23.61 23.37
CA ILE A 325 -26.90 24.80 24.07
C ILE A 325 -27.96 25.93 24.09
N GLY A 326 -29.11 25.73 23.43
CA GLY A 326 -30.10 26.76 23.14
C GLY A 326 -29.90 27.38 21.76
N GLY A 327 -30.93 27.98 21.18
CA GLY A 327 -30.89 28.52 19.81
C GLY A 327 -29.94 29.70 19.59
N HIS A 328 -29.62 30.49 20.65
CA HIS A 328 -28.80 31.71 20.55
C HIS A 328 -27.71 31.76 21.64
N PRO A 329 -26.80 30.79 21.74
CA PRO A 329 -25.76 30.80 22.76
C PRO A 329 -24.66 31.79 22.40
N PRO A 330 -24.10 32.56 23.36
CA PRO A 330 -22.92 33.37 23.09
C PRO A 330 -21.73 32.48 22.80
N PRO A 331 -20.77 32.95 21.99
CA PRO A 331 -19.57 32.18 21.62
C PRO A 331 -18.77 31.62 22.81
N THR A 332 -18.73 32.38 23.91
CA THR A 332 -18.07 31.99 25.16
C THR A 332 -18.72 30.80 25.82
N ARG A 333 -20.04 30.60 25.67
CA ARG A 333 -20.73 29.41 26.19
C ARG A 333 -20.39 28.14 25.42
N TYR A 334 -20.27 28.25 24.10
CA TYR A 334 -19.77 27.15 23.26
C TYR A 334 -18.39 26.71 23.74
N ARG A 335 -17.49 27.68 23.89
CA ARG A 335 -16.13 27.39 24.32
C ARG A 335 -16.09 26.77 25.71
N ALA A 336 -16.77 27.35 26.69
CA ALA A 336 -16.77 26.86 28.07
C ALA A 336 -17.33 25.42 28.16
N LEU A 337 -18.40 25.11 27.43
CA LEU A 337 -18.96 23.77 27.41
C LEU A 337 -18.01 22.78 26.69
N ALA A 338 -17.45 23.16 25.55
CA ALA A 338 -16.49 22.33 24.82
C ALA A 338 -15.25 22.04 25.65
N GLU A 339 -14.70 23.05 26.35
CA GLU A 339 -13.55 22.88 27.27
C GLU A 339 -13.90 21.93 28.41
N SER A 340 -15.06 22.11 29.06
CA SER A 340 -15.54 21.22 30.12
C SER A 340 -15.68 19.76 29.62
N CYS A 341 -16.31 19.57 28.46
CA CYS A 341 -16.46 18.24 27.85
C CYS A 341 -15.09 17.62 27.54
N LEU A 342 -14.17 18.35 26.92
CA LEU A 342 -12.87 17.83 26.52
C LEU A 342 -11.97 17.53 27.72
N GLN A 343 -12.11 18.24 28.84
CA GLN A 343 -11.41 17.95 30.08
C GLN A 343 -11.94 16.70 30.81
N HIS A 344 -13.20 16.32 30.57
CA HIS A 344 -13.79 15.17 31.24
C HIS A 344 -13.16 13.84 30.79
N SER A 345 -12.87 12.94 31.75
CA SER A 345 -12.16 11.68 31.49
C SER A 345 -12.90 10.72 30.57
N GLN A 346 -14.24 10.74 30.54
CA GLN A 346 -15.04 9.86 29.69
C GLN A 346 -15.20 10.37 28.25
N THR A 347 -14.86 11.63 27.96
CA THR A 347 -14.91 12.19 26.62
C THR A 347 -13.65 11.79 25.86
N GLU A 348 -13.84 11.10 24.73
CA GLU A 348 -12.75 10.74 23.83
C GLU A 348 -12.71 11.65 22.59
N ALA A 349 -13.87 12.08 22.07
CA ALA A 349 -14.01 13.03 20.98
C ALA A 349 -15.25 13.89 21.14
N LEU A 350 -15.23 15.08 20.54
CA LEU A 350 -16.34 16.03 20.55
C LEU A 350 -16.67 16.49 19.14
N LEU A 351 -17.97 16.57 18.81
CA LEU A 351 -18.49 17.24 17.62
C LEU A 351 -19.25 18.50 18.05
N ALA A 352 -18.79 19.67 17.57
CA ALA A 352 -19.49 20.93 17.72
C ALA A 352 -20.28 21.24 16.44
N VAL A 353 -21.60 21.29 16.54
CA VAL A 353 -22.52 21.68 15.45
C VAL A 353 -22.94 23.12 15.66
N ILE A 354 -22.58 23.99 14.71
CA ILE A 354 -22.72 25.45 14.82
C ILE A 354 -23.63 25.95 13.72
N ALA A 355 -24.89 26.23 14.05
CA ALA A 355 -25.83 26.93 13.18
C ALA A 355 -25.70 28.45 13.34
N PRO A 356 -25.78 29.25 12.25
CA PRO A 356 -25.72 30.69 12.32
C PRO A 356 -26.97 31.26 13.06
N THR A 357 -26.76 32.32 13.85
CA THR A 357 -27.81 33.06 14.54
C THR A 357 -27.69 34.56 14.25
N ALA A 358 -28.76 35.34 14.51
CA ALA A 358 -28.76 36.78 14.23
C ALA A 358 -27.66 37.53 15.05
N ASP A 359 -27.44 37.12 16.30
CA ASP A 359 -26.52 37.81 17.23
C ASP A 359 -25.08 37.25 17.21
N ASN A 360 -24.87 36.07 16.66
CA ASN A 360 -23.56 35.42 16.57
C ASN A 360 -23.30 34.88 15.18
N THR A 361 -22.35 35.46 14.52
CA THR A 361 -21.90 34.88 13.24
C THR A 361 -21.27 33.51 13.53
N ALA A 362 -21.71 32.49 12.79
CA ALA A 362 -21.10 31.16 12.89
C ALA A 362 -19.56 31.20 12.72
N GLU A 363 -19.05 32.22 12.01
CA GLU A 363 -17.62 32.50 11.87
C GLU A 363 -16.92 32.75 13.21
N ASN A 364 -17.49 33.56 14.09
CA ASN A 364 -16.90 33.86 15.40
C ASN A 364 -16.81 32.62 16.29
N ILE A 365 -17.88 31.80 16.30
CA ILE A 365 -17.91 30.55 17.06
C ILE A 365 -16.89 29.56 16.45
N THR A 366 -16.90 29.41 15.13
CA THR A 366 -15.97 28.53 14.41
C THR A 366 -14.53 28.90 14.71
N ARG A 367 -14.16 30.19 14.69
CA ARG A 367 -12.82 30.68 15.03
C ARG A 367 -12.42 30.34 16.47
N LEU A 368 -13.33 30.49 17.43
CA LEU A 368 -13.09 30.10 18.82
C LEU A 368 -12.87 28.59 18.95
N MET A 369 -13.71 27.78 18.30
CA MET A 369 -13.58 26.32 18.31
C MET A 369 -12.31 25.84 17.59
N THR A 370 -11.89 26.52 16.52
CA THR A 370 -10.63 26.26 15.83
C THR A 370 -9.43 26.50 16.75
N ASN A 371 -9.46 27.56 17.54
CA ASN A 371 -8.42 27.84 18.54
C ASN A 371 -8.38 26.74 19.61
N LEU A 372 -9.54 26.30 20.09
CA LEU A 372 -9.64 25.20 21.04
C LEU A 372 -9.13 23.88 20.45
N GLN A 373 -9.47 23.58 19.17
CA GLN A 373 -9.02 22.41 18.45
C GLN A 373 -7.48 22.29 18.42
N ARG A 374 -6.77 23.41 18.33
CA ARG A 374 -5.30 23.46 18.35
C ARG A 374 -4.72 23.23 19.75
N GLN A 375 -5.50 23.47 20.80
CA GLN A 375 -5.07 23.38 22.19
C GLN A 375 -5.39 22.06 22.87
N THR A 376 -6.27 21.23 22.25
CA THR A 376 -6.71 19.95 22.82
C THR A 376 -5.99 18.76 22.17
N ASP A 377 -5.69 17.75 23.00
CA ASP A 377 -5.18 16.46 22.52
C ASP A 377 -6.28 15.52 22.03
N LYS A 378 -7.56 15.82 22.33
CA LYS A 378 -8.71 15.02 21.88
C LYS A 378 -9.21 15.51 20.53
N PRO A 379 -9.75 14.62 19.66
CA PRO A 379 -10.36 15.05 18.41
C PRO A 379 -11.56 15.98 18.65
N LEU A 380 -11.50 17.15 18.06
CA LEU A 380 -12.61 18.10 18.03
C LEU A 380 -13.03 18.30 16.58
N PHE A 381 -14.21 17.79 16.24
CA PHE A 381 -14.84 17.98 14.93
C PHE A 381 -15.73 19.22 14.99
N ILE A 382 -15.72 20.01 13.93
CA ILE A 382 -16.52 21.23 13.84
C ILE A 382 -17.41 21.13 12.61
N SER A 383 -18.72 21.29 12.78
CA SER A 383 -19.66 21.44 11.67
C SER A 383 -20.21 22.86 11.68
N SER A 384 -19.88 23.63 10.63
CA SER A 384 -20.25 25.04 10.49
C SER A 384 -20.32 25.41 9.01
N PRO A 385 -21.18 26.36 8.59
CA PRO A 385 -21.15 26.93 7.25
C PRO A 385 -19.80 27.58 6.87
N PHE A 386 -19.00 27.95 7.87
CA PHE A 386 -17.67 28.59 7.72
C PHE A 386 -16.57 27.60 8.11
N SER A 387 -16.42 26.53 7.35
CA SER A 387 -15.34 25.56 7.59
C SER A 387 -14.15 25.87 6.69
N ASP A 388 -12.99 26.16 7.29
CA ASP A 388 -11.75 26.54 6.62
C ASP A 388 -10.50 25.81 7.17
N GLY A 389 -10.71 24.70 7.89
CA GLY A 389 -9.64 23.99 8.56
C GLY A 389 -9.80 22.47 8.59
N LEU A 390 -8.79 21.82 9.16
CA LEU A 390 -8.75 20.39 9.34
C LEU A 390 -9.82 19.93 10.36
N LEU A 391 -10.54 18.84 10.07
CA LEU A 391 -11.69 18.33 10.84
C LEU A 391 -12.85 19.34 10.94
N GLN A 392 -12.96 20.24 9.98
CA GLN A 392 -14.05 21.18 9.84
C GLN A 392 -14.91 20.84 8.61
N PHE A 393 -16.22 20.87 8.77
CA PHE A 393 -17.17 20.38 7.76
C PHE A 393 -18.36 21.31 7.65
N THR A 394 -18.91 21.43 6.45
CA THR A 394 -20.13 22.23 6.26
C THR A 394 -21.41 21.50 6.69
N ARG A 395 -21.35 20.19 6.84
CA ARG A 395 -22.50 19.35 7.26
C ARG A 395 -22.09 18.39 8.38
N PRO A 396 -22.92 18.22 9.44
CA PRO A 396 -22.63 17.28 10.53
C PRO A 396 -22.42 15.83 10.08
N ALA A 397 -23.13 15.38 9.04
CA ALA A 397 -22.98 14.06 8.44
C ALA A 397 -21.53 13.79 7.96
N GLN A 398 -20.87 14.80 7.41
CA GLN A 398 -19.47 14.69 6.98
C GLN A 398 -18.53 14.53 8.18
N ALA A 399 -18.81 15.21 9.29
CA ALA A 399 -18.05 15.06 10.53
C ALA A 399 -18.19 13.66 11.13
N LEU A 400 -19.43 13.10 11.14
CA LEU A 400 -19.68 11.71 11.54
C LEU A 400 -18.92 10.72 10.65
N GLN A 401 -18.95 10.94 9.34
CA GLN A 401 -18.21 10.10 8.40
C GLN A 401 -16.69 10.18 8.64
N ALA A 402 -16.15 11.36 8.94
CA ALA A 402 -14.73 11.53 9.26
C ALA A 402 -14.37 10.81 10.58
N PHE A 403 -15.21 10.90 11.60
CA PHE A 403 -15.05 10.16 12.85
C PHE A 403 -15.04 8.64 12.61
N ARG A 404 -15.98 8.14 11.80
CA ARG A 404 -15.98 6.73 11.39
C ARG A 404 -14.69 6.34 10.68
N CYS A 405 -14.20 7.18 9.76
CA CYS A 405 -12.94 6.92 9.02
C CYS A 405 -11.74 6.78 9.98
N GLN A 406 -11.62 7.64 11.00
CA GLN A 406 -10.57 7.52 12.02
C GLN A 406 -10.67 6.21 12.78
N ASN A 407 -11.86 5.80 13.20
CA ASN A 407 -12.07 4.56 13.95
C ASN A 407 -11.76 3.32 13.11
N VAL A 408 -12.24 3.30 11.86
CA VAL A 408 -11.94 2.20 10.92
C VAL A 408 -10.42 2.11 10.69
N TYR A 409 -9.75 3.24 10.45
CA TYR A 409 -8.31 3.27 10.23
C TYR A 409 -7.50 2.81 11.45
N THR A 410 -7.89 3.23 12.64
CA THR A 410 -7.30 2.74 13.90
C THR A 410 -7.46 1.23 14.06
N GLY A 411 -8.66 0.71 13.75
CA GLY A 411 -8.93 -0.73 13.73
C GLY A 411 -8.04 -1.48 12.74
N LEU A 412 -7.84 -0.93 11.53
CA LEU A 412 -6.94 -1.50 10.52
C LEU A 412 -5.49 -1.56 11.01
N LYS A 413 -4.98 -0.49 11.65
CA LYS A 413 -3.65 -0.48 12.25
C LYS A 413 -3.50 -1.53 13.34
N GLN A 414 -4.50 -1.69 14.21
CA GLN A 414 -4.49 -2.73 15.24
C GLN A 414 -4.46 -4.14 14.63
N GLN A 415 -5.24 -4.37 13.56
CA GLN A 415 -5.25 -5.65 12.85
C GLN A 415 -3.90 -5.95 12.18
N GLN A 416 -3.22 -4.97 11.63
CA GLN A 416 -1.89 -5.14 11.05
C GLN A 416 -0.82 -5.57 12.08
N ASN A 417 -1.03 -5.26 13.35
CA ASN A 417 -0.15 -5.67 14.44
C ASN A 417 -0.47 -7.06 15.00
N GLN A 418 -1.47 -7.76 14.42
CA GLN A 418 -1.79 -9.13 14.80
C GLN A 418 -0.88 -10.13 14.10
N THR A 419 -0.57 -11.21 14.79
CA THR A 419 0.19 -12.35 14.27
C THR A 419 -0.72 -13.56 14.13
N ALA A 420 -0.47 -14.36 13.08
CA ALA A 420 -1.15 -15.64 12.92
C ALA A 420 -0.74 -16.59 14.05
N LYS A 421 -1.70 -17.41 14.50
CA LYS A 421 -1.44 -18.49 15.46
C LYS A 421 -0.88 -19.71 14.74
N PRO A 422 -0.19 -20.60 15.44
CA PRO A 422 0.19 -21.89 14.90
C PRO A 422 -1.00 -22.62 14.29
N LEU A 423 -0.78 -23.30 13.17
CA LEU A 423 -1.81 -24.11 12.54
C LEU A 423 -2.23 -25.24 13.49
N PRO A 424 -3.54 -25.52 13.61
CA PRO A 424 -4.01 -26.64 14.41
C PRO A 424 -3.39 -27.97 13.93
N GLY A 425 -2.83 -28.76 14.83
CA GLY A 425 -2.10 -29.99 14.49
C GLY A 425 -2.93 -31.09 13.84
N HIS A 426 -4.27 -30.96 13.80
CA HIS A 426 -5.18 -31.90 13.11
C HIS A 426 -5.36 -31.59 11.62
N LEU A 427 -4.83 -30.45 11.10
CA LEU A 427 -4.99 -30.08 9.69
C LEU A 427 -4.19 -31.00 8.78
N LYS A 428 -4.85 -31.43 7.70
CA LYS A 428 -4.25 -32.24 6.64
C LYS A 428 -3.85 -31.35 5.49
N THR A 429 -2.61 -31.49 5.01
CA THR A 429 -2.09 -30.71 3.88
C THR A 429 -2.33 -31.46 2.58
N PRO A 430 -3.08 -30.88 1.63
CA PRO A 430 -3.29 -31.48 0.32
C PRO A 430 -1.99 -31.58 -0.49
N SER A 431 -1.86 -32.62 -1.29
CA SER A 431 -0.76 -32.83 -2.20
C SER A 431 -1.08 -32.28 -3.59
N VAL A 432 -0.33 -31.27 -4.05
CA VAL A 432 -0.47 -30.74 -5.44
C VAL A 432 -0.35 -31.84 -6.48
N ARG A 433 0.56 -32.80 -6.26
CA ARG A 433 0.78 -33.93 -7.17
C ARG A 433 -0.44 -34.87 -7.27
N GLU A 434 -1.14 -35.10 -6.15
CA GLU A 434 -2.35 -35.90 -6.14
C GLU A 434 -3.49 -35.16 -6.83
N ILE A 435 -3.66 -33.87 -6.56
CA ILE A 435 -4.66 -33.02 -7.20
C ILE A 435 -4.47 -32.99 -8.71
N GLN A 436 -3.24 -32.86 -9.20
CA GLN A 436 -2.93 -32.83 -10.63
C GLN A 436 -3.19 -34.15 -11.36
N LYS A 437 -3.29 -35.29 -10.66
CA LYS A 437 -3.58 -36.58 -11.25
C LYS A 437 -5.09 -36.86 -11.48
N THR A 438 -5.97 -36.08 -10.84
CA THR A 438 -7.40 -36.29 -10.80
C THR A 438 -8.26 -35.11 -11.23
N PRO A 439 -7.90 -34.39 -12.32
CA PRO A 439 -8.57 -33.11 -12.63
C PRO A 439 -10.04 -33.27 -13.08
N ALA A 440 -10.44 -34.43 -13.56
CA ALA A 440 -11.80 -34.70 -14.07
C ALA A 440 -12.68 -35.46 -13.07
N ASP A 441 -12.12 -36.07 -12.02
CA ASP A 441 -12.86 -36.80 -11.00
C ASP A 441 -13.14 -35.93 -9.79
N LEU A 442 -14.27 -35.24 -9.80
CA LEU A 442 -14.65 -34.28 -8.76
C LEU A 442 -14.76 -34.89 -7.36
N PRO A 443 -15.33 -36.07 -7.13
CA PRO A 443 -15.31 -36.73 -5.83
C PRO A 443 -13.90 -37.05 -5.31
N GLN A 444 -13.02 -37.56 -6.18
CA GLN A 444 -11.62 -37.81 -5.80
C GLN A 444 -10.85 -36.50 -5.55
N LEU A 445 -11.12 -35.45 -6.33
CA LEU A 445 -10.55 -34.12 -6.13
C LEU A 445 -10.98 -33.53 -4.78
N ALA A 446 -12.26 -33.64 -4.41
CA ALA A 446 -12.75 -33.20 -3.11
C ALA A 446 -12.03 -33.95 -1.96
N LYS A 447 -11.85 -35.26 -2.11
CA LYS A 447 -11.13 -36.10 -1.13
C LYS A 447 -9.64 -35.69 -1.04
N ALA A 448 -8.98 -35.45 -2.17
CA ALA A 448 -7.58 -34.99 -2.22
C ALA A 448 -7.39 -33.63 -1.59
N LEU A 449 -8.40 -32.76 -1.65
CA LEU A 449 -8.43 -31.45 -1.01
C LEU A 449 -8.93 -31.48 0.44
N TYR A 450 -9.27 -32.64 0.98
CA TYR A 450 -9.87 -32.79 2.32
C TYR A 450 -11.11 -31.92 2.52
N LEU A 451 -11.91 -31.75 1.48
CA LEU A 451 -13.18 -31.02 1.53
C LEU A 451 -14.29 -31.90 2.13
N PRO A 452 -15.40 -31.28 2.59
CA PRO A 452 -16.62 -32.03 2.94
C PRO A 452 -17.11 -32.91 1.78
N GLU A 453 -18.05 -33.81 2.07
CA GLU A 453 -18.58 -34.72 1.08
C GLU A 453 -19.06 -33.98 -0.18
N TYR A 454 -18.64 -34.46 -1.36
CA TYR A 454 -19.07 -33.93 -2.67
C TYR A 454 -20.54 -34.25 -2.93
N LYS A 455 -21.38 -33.23 -2.81
CA LYS A 455 -22.84 -33.28 -3.05
C LYS A 455 -23.37 -31.93 -3.48
N THR A 456 -24.48 -31.92 -4.19
CA THR A 456 -25.20 -30.69 -4.52
C THR A 456 -25.64 -29.97 -3.24
N PRO A 457 -25.43 -28.66 -3.12
CA PRO A 457 -25.83 -27.85 -1.95
C PRO A 457 -27.34 -27.94 -1.65
N GLU A 458 -27.73 -27.87 -0.38
CA GLU A 458 -29.12 -27.72 0.03
C GLU A 458 -29.74 -26.42 -0.49
N ALA A 459 -31.07 -26.39 -0.66
CA ALA A 459 -31.81 -25.23 -1.18
C ALA A 459 -31.67 -23.98 -0.28
N ASN A 460 -31.55 -24.15 1.06
CA ASN A 460 -31.43 -23.07 2.03
C ASN A 460 -30.31 -23.34 3.04
N PRO A 461 -29.03 -23.18 2.65
CA PRO A 461 -27.91 -23.40 3.55
C PRO A 461 -27.83 -22.29 4.61
N GLN A 462 -27.36 -22.63 5.82
CA GLN A 462 -27.09 -21.66 6.88
C GLN A 462 -25.94 -20.71 6.54
N PHE A 463 -24.96 -21.19 5.79
CA PHE A 463 -23.92 -20.38 5.19
C PHE A 463 -23.41 -20.99 3.89
N VAL A 464 -22.82 -20.12 3.05
CA VAL A 464 -22.16 -20.54 1.80
C VAL A 464 -20.77 -19.89 1.76
N LEU A 465 -19.74 -20.73 1.58
CA LEU A 465 -18.38 -20.29 1.30
C LEU A 465 -18.08 -20.62 -0.16
N THR A 466 -17.81 -19.61 -0.96
CA THR A 466 -17.53 -19.76 -2.39
C THR A 466 -16.11 -19.29 -2.71
N PHE A 467 -15.23 -20.23 -3.01
CA PHE A 467 -13.93 -19.93 -3.62
C PHE A 467 -14.13 -19.80 -5.12
N LYS A 468 -13.67 -18.71 -5.71
CA LYS A 468 -13.66 -18.51 -7.16
C LYS A 468 -12.47 -17.67 -7.61
N ARG A 469 -12.16 -17.72 -8.90
CA ARG A 469 -11.15 -16.86 -9.51
C ARG A 469 -11.78 -15.56 -9.98
N HIS A 470 -11.38 -14.47 -9.36
CA HIS A 470 -11.79 -13.12 -9.76
C HIS A 470 -10.87 -12.62 -10.87
N ALA A 471 -11.43 -12.02 -11.93
CA ALA A 471 -10.69 -11.58 -13.11
C ALA A 471 -9.53 -10.59 -12.85
N ARG A 472 -9.58 -9.87 -11.74
CA ARG A 472 -8.57 -8.85 -11.38
C ARG A 472 -7.68 -9.27 -10.21
N TYR A 473 -8.23 -10.01 -9.24
CA TYR A 473 -7.57 -10.28 -7.97
C TYR A 473 -7.08 -11.72 -7.81
N GLY A 474 -7.30 -12.57 -8.80
CA GLY A 474 -6.98 -13.99 -8.74
C GLY A 474 -7.95 -14.74 -7.82
N ALA A 475 -7.45 -15.68 -7.04
CA ALA A 475 -8.30 -16.49 -6.17
C ALA A 475 -8.86 -15.66 -4.99
N VAL A 476 -10.16 -15.81 -4.72
CA VAL A 476 -10.88 -15.16 -3.62
C VAL A 476 -11.84 -16.17 -2.99
N LEU A 477 -11.93 -16.19 -1.68
CA LEU A 477 -12.98 -16.90 -0.95
C LEU A 477 -14.00 -15.88 -0.44
N TYR A 478 -15.25 -16.07 -0.82
CA TYR A 478 -16.39 -15.29 -0.34
C TYR A 478 -17.16 -16.08 0.72
N ALA A 479 -17.57 -15.39 1.78
CA ALA A 479 -18.54 -15.92 2.74
C ALA A 479 -19.79 -15.05 2.69
N ARG A 480 -20.90 -15.65 2.24
CA ARG A 480 -22.18 -14.97 2.15
C ARG A 480 -23.03 -15.28 3.37
N THR A 481 -23.51 -14.24 4.01
CA THR A 481 -24.50 -14.27 5.10
C THR A 481 -25.75 -13.50 4.67
N PRO A 482 -26.87 -13.63 5.35
CA PRO A 482 -28.05 -12.81 5.03
C PRO A 482 -27.82 -11.31 5.14
N ALA A 483 -26.84 -10.88 5.95
CA ALA A 483 -26.58 -9.47 6.22
C ALA A 483 -25.54 -8.84 5.28
N HIS A 484 -24.53 -9.60 4.84
CA HIS A 484 -23.41 -9.06 4.05
C HIS A 484 -22.53 -10.14 3.43
N THR A 485 -21.75 -9.76 2.44
CA THR A 485 -20.73 -10.57 1.82
C THR A 485 -19.36 -10.20 2.39
N LEU A 486 -18.63 -11.21 2.86
CA LEU A 486 -17.23 -11.09 3.31
C LEU A 486 -16.31 -11.71 2.26
N ALA A 487 -15.07 -11.23 2.19
CA ALA A 487 -14.03 -11.85 1.37
C ALA A 487 -12.73 -12.03 2.15
N VAL A 488 -11.96 -13.06 1.76
CA VAL A 488 -10.56 -13.25 2.14
C VAL A 488 -9.76 -13.74 0.93
N LEU A 489 -8.47 -13.45 0.90
CA LEU A 489 -7.59 -13.75 -0.24
C LEU A 489 -6.42 -14.65 0.20
N PRO A 490 -6.00 -15.61 -0.69
CA PRO A 490 -4.83 -16.42 -0.40
C PRO A 490 -3.52 -15.57 -0.46
N PRO A 491 -2.44 -16.00 0.22
CA PRO A 491 -2.39 -17.19 1.06
C PRO A 491 -3.17 -16.99 2.37
N PHE A 492 -4.10 -17.92 2.66
CA PHE A 492 -4.94 -17.85 3.86
C PHE A 492 -4.15 -18.24 5.11
N THR A 493 -4.42 -17.53 6.20
CA THR A 493 -3.80 -17.73 7.51
C THR A 493 -4.86 -18.01 8.59
N THR A 494 -4.43 -18.31 9.80
CA THR A 494 -5.34 -18.44 10.95
C THR A 494 -6.08 -17.13 11.24
N LEU A 495 -5.50 -15.97 10.93
CA LEU A 495 -6.19 -14.67 11.05
C LEU A 495 -7.41 -14.57 10.13
N ASP A 496 -7.31 -15.08 8.91
CA ASP A 496 -8.43 -15.09 7.95
C ASP A 496 -9.55 -16.00 8.44
N SER A 497 -9.23 -17.19 8.94
CA SER A 497 -10.23 -18.10 9.50
C SER A 497 -10.92 -17.53 10.75
N GLU A 498 -10.17 -16.94 11.67
CA GLU A 498 -10.73 -16.30 12.87
C GLU A 498 -11.62 -15.10 12.49
N HIS A 499 -11.23 -14.34 11.45
CA HIS A 499 -12.05 -13.26 10.93
C HIS A 499 -13.38 -13.77 10.40
N LEU A 500 -13.39 -14.77 9.51
CA LEU A 500 -14.60 -15.37 8.95
C LEU A 500 -15.49 -15.96 10.05
N ILE A 501 -14.92 -16.73 10.98
CA ILE A 501 -15.65 -17.35 12.11
C ILE A 501 -16.37 -16.30 12.94
N ARG A 502 -15.69 -15.19 13.25
CA ARG A 502 -16.24 -14.11 14.07
C ARG A 502 -17.32 -13.30 13.34
N GLN A 503 -17.01 -12.85 12.11
CA GLN A 503 -17.89 -11.94 11.37
C GLN A 503 -19.13 -12.65 10.80
N ALA A 504 -18.98 -13.91 10.36
CA ALA A 504 -20.09 -14.69 9.83
C ALA A 504 -20.79 -15.55 10.89
N GLY A 505 -20.39 -15.49 12.16
CA GLY A 505 -21.02 -16.26 13.24
C GLY A 505 -20.75 -17.78 13.18
N LEU A 506 -19.70 -18.23 12.50
CA LEU A 506 -19.45 -19.63 12.13
C LEU A 506 -18.68 -20.42 13.21
N LYS A 507 -18.79 -20.07 14.50
CA LYS A 507 -18.03 -20.69 15.59
C LYS A 507 -18.22 -22.23 15.66
N ARG A 508 -19.41 -22.74 15.38
CA ARG A 508 -19.71 -24.18 15.39
C ARG A 508 -18.95 -24.94 14.30
N HIS A 509 -18.58 -24.28 13.22
CA HIS A 509 -17.89 -24.85 12.05
C HIS A 509 -16.38 -24.55 12.01
N GLN A 510 -15.81 -24.11 13.14
CA GLN A 510 -14.42 -23.66 13.22
C GLN A 510 -13.42 -24.69 12.64
N LYS A 511 -13.53 -25.98 12.99
CA LYS A 511 -12.63 -27.03 12.49
C LYS A 511 -12.70 -27.17 10.96
N THR A 512 -13.90 -27.16 10.42
CA THR A 512 -14.15 -27.24 8.96
C THR A 512 -13.56 -26.03 8.25
N ILE A 513 -13.74 -24.82 8.80
CA ILE A 513 -13.22 -23.59 8.19
C ILE A 513 -11.69 -23.57 8.20
N HIS A 514 -11.04 -23.96 9.30
CA HIS A 514 -9.57 -24.06 9.34
C HIS A 514 -9.05 -25.07 8.29
N GLN A 515 -9.63 -26.27 8.20
CA GLN A 515 -9.25 -27.25 7.18
C GLN A 515 -9.49 -26.73 5.77
N LEU A 516 -10.66 -26.12 5.52
CA LEU A 516 -11.02 -25.57 4.22
C LEU A 516 -10.01 -24.51 3.76
N LEU A 517 -9.73 -23.50 4.58
CA LEU A 517 -8.79 -22.45 4.23
C LEU A 517 -7.38 -22.98 3.98
N HIS A 518 -6.95 -23.95 4.78
CA HIS A 518 -5.67 -24.62 4.57
C HIS A 518 -5.63 -25.37 3.23
N SER A 519 -6.69 -26.10 2.88
CA SER A 519 -6.82 -26.81 1.61
C SER A 519 -6.91 -25.84 0.41
N LEU A 520 -7.61 -24.72 0.57
CA LEU A 520 -7.75 -23.71 -0.48
C LEU A 520 -6.44 -22.99 -0.80
N ASN A 521 -5.45 -22.95 0.10
CA ASN A 521 -4.11 -22.48 -0.26
C ASN A 521 -3.48 -23.33 -1.37
N THR A 522 -3.69 -24.64 -1.32
CA THR A 522 -3.24 -25.55 -2.38
C THR A 522 -4.09 -25.39 -3.64
N ALA A 523 -5.41 -25.32 -3.51
CA ALA A 523 -6.32 -25.10 -4.64
C ALA A 523 -6.03 -23.76 -5.37
N ALA A 524 -5.70 -22.71 -4.64
CA ALA A 524 -5.34 -21.40 -5.22
C ALA A 524 -4.08 -21.44 -6.09
N ALA A 525 -3.19 -22.41 -5.86
CA ALA A 525 -2.00 -22.65 -6.65
C ALA A 525 -2.24 -23.55 -7.89
N VAL A 526 -3.43 -24.14 -8.02
CA VAL A 526 -3.78 -25.08 -9.11
C VAL A 526 -4.71 -24.40 -10.11
N PRO A 527 -4.26 -24.01 -11.31
CA PRO A 527 -5.01 -23.17 -12.25
C PRO A 527 -6.36 -23.74 -12.69
N PHE A 528 -6.44 -25.05 -12.95
CA PHE A 528 -7.64 -25.67 -13.47
C PHE A 528 -8.81 -25.74 -12.47
N ILE A 529 -8.60 -25.49 -11.17
CA ILE A 529 -9.67 -25.34 -10.19
C ILE A 529 -10.21 -23.91 -10.28
N THR A 530 -11.39 -23.73 -10.84
CA THR A 530 -12.00 -22.43 -11.07
C THR A 530 -12.97 -22.02 -9.97
N GLY A 531 -13.57 -23.00 -9.28
CA GLY A 531 -14.50 -22.74 -8.20
C GLY A 531 -14.61 -23.90 -7.21
N ILE A 532 -14.86 -23.58 -5.94
CA ILE A 532 -15.23 -24.53 -4.88
C ILE A 532 -16.31 -23.86 -4.04
N THR A 533 -17.46 -24.50 -3.90
CA THR A 533 -18.52 -24.05 -3.02
C THR A 533 -18.66 -25.04 -1.86
N VAL A 534 -18.62 -24.52 -0.64
CA VAL A 534 -18.90 -25.30 0.57
C VAL A 534 -20.11 -24.68 1.25
N SER A 535 -21.14 -25.49 1.44
CA SER A 535 -22.36 -25.07 2.13
C SER A 535 -22.62 -25.97 3.33
N ALA A 536 -23.19 -25.38 4.37
CA ALA A 536 -23.67 -26.11 5.53
C ALA A 536 -25.13 -25.81 5.78
N GLY A 537 -25.91 -26.84 6.02
CA GLY A 537 -27.33 -26.80 6.33
C GLY A 537 -27.69 -27.74 7.48
N SER A 538 -28.96 -28.03 7.61
CA SER A 538 -29.49 -28.91 8.68
C SER A 538 -29.01 -30.35 8.55
N ALA A 539 -28.74 -30.83 7.31
CA ALA A 539 -28.29 -32.19 7.04
C ALA A 539 -26.76 -32.38 7.07
N GLY A 540 -25.98 -31.30 7.23
CA GLY A 540 -24.52 -31.36 7.31
C GLY A 540 -23.80 -30.36 6.43
N THR A 541 -22.54 -30.66 6.13
CA THR A 541 -21.69 -29.82 5.27
C THR A 541 -21.40 -30.55 3.96
N THR A 542 -21.59 -29.88 2.84
CA THR A 542 -21.37 -30.41 1.49
C THR A 542 -20.39 -29.53 0.71
N SER A 543 -19.79 -30.08 -0.34
CA SER A 543 -18.92 -29.33 -1.26
C SER A 543 -19.28 -29.60 -2.72
N ASP A 544 -19.10 -28.60 -3.56
CA ASP A 544 -19.14 -28.65 -5.02
C ASP A 544 -17.87 -28.06 -5.60
N ILE A 545 -17.34 -28.62 -6.69
CA ILE A 545 -16.08 -28.18 -7.30
C ILE A 545 -16.30 -27.92 -8.78
N GLN A 546 -15.76 -26.81 -9.26
CA GLN A 546 -15.74 -26.44 -10.67
C GLN A 546 -14.30 -26.48 -11.20
N THR A 547 -14.12 -27.10 -12.35
CA THR A 547 -12.82 -27.24 -13.01
C THR A 547 -12.91 -26.80 -14.46
N ASP A 548 -11.85 -26.14 -14.94
CA ASP A 548 -11.64 -25.80 -16.34
C ASP A 548 -10.16 -26.00 -16.69
N PRO A 549 -9.82 -27.04 -17.45
CA PRO A 549 -8.44 -27.30 -17.87
C PRO A 549 -7.82 -26.20 -18.73
N GLN A 550 -8.65 -25.35 -19.36
CA GLN A 550 -8.21 -24.25 -20.22
C GLN A 550 -8.31 -22.88 -19.53
N ALA A 551 -8.62 -22.84 -18.23
CA ALA A 551 -8.77 -21.58 -17.49
C ALA A 551 -7.49 -20.73 -17.56
N GLU A 552 -7.63 -19.49 -17.99
CA GLU A 552 -6.55 -18.51 -17.91
C GLU A 552 -6.16 -18.24 -16.46
N THR A 553 -4.86 -18.20 -16.21
CA THR A 553 -4.32 -17.95 -14.87
C THR A 553 -4.27 -16.46 -14.60
N VAL A 554 -5.15 -15.97 -13.74
CA VAL A 554 -5.02 -14.64 -13.15
C VAL A 554 -4.12 -14.73 -11.93
N GLU A 555 -3.11 -13.84 -11.87
CA GLU A 555 -2.17 -13.80 -10.77
C GLU A 555 -2.87 -13.38 -9.47
N ASN A 556 -2.66 -14.13 -8.37
CA ASN A 556 -3.17 -13.74 -7.05
C ASN A 556 -2.53 -12.43 -6.60
N VAL A 557 -3.29 -11.55 -5.95
CA VAL A 557 -2.80 -10.26 -5.45
C VAL A 557 -1.62 -10.43 -4.49
N PHE A 558 -1.67 -11.44 -3.63
CA PHE A 558 -0.53 -11.75 -2.78
C PHE A 558 0.27 -12.92 -3.35
N ALA A 559 1.58 -12.81 -3.32
CA ALA A 559 2.44 -13.93 -3.66
C ALA A 559 2.18 -15.11 -2.70
N PRO A 560 2.09 -16.34 -3.21
CA PRO A 560 2.00 -17.51 -2.35
C PRO A 560 3.26 -17.62 -1.49
N TYR A 561 3.12 -18.22 -0.31
CA TYR A 561 4.32 -18.55 0.46
C TYR A 561 5.17 -19.54 -0.32
N PRO A 562 6.51 -19.39 -0.29
CA PRO A 562 7.39 -20.25 -1.07
C PRO A 562 7.17 -21.73 -0.73
N ALA A 563 6.75 -22.51 -1.72
CA ALA A 563 6.55 -23.95 -1.59
C ALA A 563 7.86 -24.74 -1.64
N LYS A 564 9.03 -24.10 -1.45
CA LYS A 564 10.32 -24.80 -1.42
C LYS A 564 10.26 -25.84 -0.31
N PRO A 565 10.47 -27.12 -0.61
CA PRO A 565 10.55 -28.13 0.42
C PRO A 565 11.65 -27.74 1.41
N ALA A 566 11.41 -27.98 2.67
CA ALA A 566 12.46 -27.86 3.65
C ALA A 566 13.62 -28.78 3.25
N HIS A 567 14.82 -28.25 3.31
CA HIS A 567 16.04 -29.05 3.08
C HIS A 567 16.89 -29.08 4.35
N THR A 568 17.68 -30.12 4.48
CA THR A 568 18.57 -30.30 5.61
C THR A 568 19.93 -29.65 5.34
N PHE A 569 20.52 -29.06 6.37
CA PHE A 569 21.88 -28.56 6.37
C PHE A 569 22.61 -29.11 7.58
N THR A 570 23.80 -29.69 7.37
CA THR A 570 24.61 -30.24 8.46
C THR A 570 25.62 -29.19 8.90
N LEU A 571 25.57 -28.82 10.17
CA LEU A 571 26.52 -27.93 10.82
C LEU A 571 27.90 -28.61 10.91
N LYS A 572 28.96 -27.84 11.09
CA LYS A 572 30.33 -28.41 11.22
C LYS A 572 30.47 -29.35 12.42
N ASN A 573 29.67 -29.17 13.46
CA ASN A 573 29.63 -30.06 14.62
C ASN A 573 28.85 -31.37 14.39
N GLY A 574 28.35 -31.61 13.16
CA GLY A 574 27.57 -32.81 12.81
C GLY A 574 26.07 -32.70 13.05
N GLN A 575 25.57 -31.66 13.71
CA GLN A 575 24.15 -31.47 13.93
C GLN A 575 23.44 -31.11 12.63
N THR A 576 22.33 -31.79 12.33
CA THR A 576 21.49 -31.48 11.17
C THR A 576 20.36 -30.53 11.56
N VAL A 577 20.12 -29.53 10.74
CA VAL A 577 19.02 -28.56 10.88
C VAL A 577 18.16 -28.55 9.62
N ARG A 578 16.89 -28.26 9.78
CA ARG A 578 15.93 -28.07 8.70
C ARG A 578 15.86 -26.61 8.34
N ILE A 579 16.03 -26.27 7.07
CA ILE A 579 15.93 -24.91 6.54
C ILE A 579 14.65 -24.79 5.71
N ARG A 580 13.86 -23.77 5.99
CA ARG A 580 12.60 -23.48 5.29
C ARG A 580 12.28 -21.99 5.26
N PRO A 581 11.39 -21.55 4.35
CA PRO A 581 10.83 -20.21 4.42
C PRO A 581 10.10 -19.96 5.74
N LEU A 582 10.11 -18.71 6.18
CA LEU A 582 9.34 -18.25 7.33
C LEU A 582 7.87 -18.11 6.97
N LEU A 583 6.98 -18.57 7.84
CA LEU A 583 5.53 -18.48 7.69
C LEU A 583 4.92 -17.51 8.72
N PRO A 584 3.74 -16.94 8.48
CA PRO A 584 3.07 -16.06 9.45
C PRO A 584 2.81 -16.74 10.80
N GLU A 585 2.57 -18.05 10.78
CA GLU A 585 2.30 -18.89 11.94
C GLU A 585 3.53 -19.11 12.84
N ASP A 586 4.72 -18.72 12.37
CA ASP A 586 5.97 -18.84 13.13
C ASP A 586 6.17 -17.71 14.16
N ALA A 587 5.19 -16.86 14.39
CA ALA A 587 5.34 -15.67 15.24
C ALA A 587 5.80 -16.01 16.67
N GLU A 588 5.23 -17.04 17.28
CA GLU A 588 5.62 -17.47 18.62
C GLU A 588 7.06 -18.02 18.65
N ALA A 589 7.41 -18.88 17.69
CA ALA A 589 8.76 -19.43 17.56
C ALA A 589 9.79 -18.32 17.31
N LYS A 590 9.43 -17.31 16.46
CA LYS A 590 10.25 -16.12 16.21
C LYS A 590 10.48 -15.33 17.50
N GLN A 591 9.45 -15.12 18.31
CA GLN A 591 9.58 -14.37 19.56
C GLN A 591 10.47 -15.11 20.56
N ASN A 592 10.26 -16.42 20.68
CA ASN A 592 11.08 -17.28 21.54
C ASN A 592 12.55 -17.28 21.11
N PHE A 593 12.82 -17.32 19.79
CA PHE A 593 14.16 -17.20 19.25
C PHE A 593 14.80 -15.86 19.61
N VAL A 594 14.07 -14.73 19.48
CA VAL A 594 14.61 -13.40 19.82
C VAL A 594 14.90 -13.32 21.33
N ARG A 595 14.03 -13.85 22.20
CA ARG A 595 14.25 -13.89 23.66
C ARG A 595 15.47 -14.71 24.04
N SER A 596 15.78 -15.78 23.29
CA SER A 596 16.91 -16.66 23.55
C SER A 596 18.26 -16.08 23.13
N LEU A 597 18.28 -15.01 22.32
CA LEU A 597 19.53 -14.35 21.91
C LEU A 597 20.10 -13.52 23.07
N PRO A 598 21.44 -13.49 23.25
CA PRO A 598 22.10 -12.54 24.16
C PRO A 598 21.74 -11.09 23.86
N GLU A 599 21.77 -10.22 24.86
CA GLU A 599 21.39 -8.81 24.72
C GLU A 599 22.26 -8.10 23.66
N GLU A 600 23.56 -8.32 23.65
CA GLU A 600 24.47 -7.76 22.67
C GLU A 600 24.09 -8.16 21.23
N GLN A 601 23.66 -9.41 21.00
CA GLN A 601 23.19 -9.86 19.69
C GLN A 601 21.86 -9.23 19.31
N ARG A 602 20.96 -9.04 20.26
CA ARG A 602 19.71 -8.32 20.02
C ARG A 602 20.01 -6.88 19.65
N TYR A 603 20.90 -6.21 20.38
CA TYR A 603 21.32 -4.84 20.07
C TYR A 603 21.95 -4.74 18.67
N THR A 604 22.93 -5.57 18.35
CA THR A 604 23.60 -5.55 17.03
C THR A 604 22.63 -5.85 15.88
N ARG A 605 21.54 -6.57 16.14
CA ARG A 605 20.54 -6.91 15.11
C ARG A 605 19.48 -5.86 14.91
N TYR A 606 19.04 -5.20 15.97
CA TYR A 606 17.90 -4.29 15.94
C TYR A 606 18.29 -2.82 16.14
N MET A 607 19.57 -2.54 16.44
CA MET A 607 20.12 -1.21 16.75
C MET A 607 19.36 -0.50 17.89
N MET A 608 18.79 -1.30 18.80
CA MET A 608 18.06 -0.82 19.97
C MET A 608 18.09 -1.87 21.09
N HIS A 609 18.02 -1.40 22.33
CA HIS A 609 17.84 -2.28 23.49
C HIS A 609 16.42 -2.79 23.53
N LEU A 610 16.24 -4.10 23.42
CA LEU A 610 14.95 -4.76 23.52
C LEU A 610 15.11 -6.16 24.15
N ALA A 611 14.16 -6.52 25.01
CA ALA A 611 14.06 -7.87 25.56
C ALA A 611 13.34 -8.81 24.58
N GLU A 612 12.37 -8.26 23.86
CA GLU A 612 11.52 -8.97 22.89
C GLU A 612 10.99 -8.03 21.83
N LEU A 613 10.46 -8.56 20.74
CA LEU A 613 9.80 -7.75 19.71
C LEU A 613 8.44 -7.25 20.20
N SER A 614 8.13 -5.98 19.96
CA SER A 614 6.77 -5.48 20.15
C SER A 614 5.80 -6.20 19.21
N PRO A 615 4.48 -6.24 19.51
CA PRO A 615 3.49 -6.85 18.60
C PRO A 615 3.59 -6.37 17.15
N ALA A 616 3.80 -5.08 16.95
CA ALA A 616 3.97 -4.48 15.62
C ALA A 616 5.24 -4.97 14.91
N MET A 617 6.36 -5.04 15.63
CA MET A 617 7.63 -5.56 15.09
C MET A 617 7.51 -7.05 14.75
N LEU A 618 6.86 -7.83 15.61
CA LEU A 618 6.66 -9.26 15.40
C LEU A 618 5.76 -9.53 14.20
N ALA A 619 4.63 -8.83 14.10
CA ALA A 619 3.73 -8.93 12.96
C ALA A 619 4.44 -8.53 11.65
N ARG A 620 5.23 -7.45 11.65
CA ARG A 620 6.04 -7.04 10.51
C ARG A 620 7.12 -8.07 10.14
N ALA A 621 7.67 -8.76 11.13
CA ALA A 621 8.70 -9.78 10.90
C ALA A 621 8.14 -11.07 10.29
N CYS A 622 6.87 -11.43 10.55
CA CYS A 622 6.26 -12.70 10.14
C CYS A 622 5.29 -12.55 8.96
N ASN A 623 4.55 -11.45 8.88
CA ASN A 623 3.61 -11.19 7.77
C ASN A 623 4.36 -10.60 6.56
N LEU A 624 5.16 -11.43 5.88
CA LEU A 624 5.97 -10.99 4.73
C LEU A 624 5.15 -10.90 3.44
N ASP A 625 5.57 -9.99 2.58
CA ASP A 625 5.14 -9.94 1.19
C ASP A 625 6.21 -10.61 0.32
N TYR A 626 6.03 -11.88 0.03
CA TYR A 626 6.98 -12.67 -0.74
C TYR A 626 7.09 -12.24 -2.22
N SER A 627 6.37 -11.22 -2.66
CA SER A 627 6.63 -10.59 -3.95
C SER A 627 7.87 -9.68 -3.94
N CYS A 628 8.26 -9.16 -2.77
CA CYS A 628 9.38 -8.23 -2.62
C CYS A 628 10.18 -8.40 -1.31
N GLU A 629 9.74 -9.26 -0.41
CA GLU A 629 10.43 -9.62 0.84
C GLU A 629 10.80 -11.12 0.80
N GLY A 630 11.71 -11.54 1.65
CA GLY A 630 12.02 -12.96 1.82
C GLY A 630 12.67 -13.24 3.16
N ALA A 631 12.38 -14.41 3.72
CA ALA A 631 13.03 -14.87 4.94
C ALA A 631 13.15 -16.40 4.94
N VAL A 632 14.23 -16.88 5.54
CA VAL A 632 14.49 -18.30 5.79
C VAL A 632 14.86 -18.49 7.26
N ILE A 633 14.45 -19.64 7.80
CA ILE A 633 14.79 -20.04 9.16
C ILE A 633 15.50 -21.38 9.16
N ALA A 634 16.31 -21.64 10.17
CA ALA A 634 16.94 -22.92 10.44
C ALA A 634 16.45 -23.40 11.80
N GLU A 635 15.84 -24.59 11.84
CA GLU A 635 15.28 -25.19 13.04
C GLU A 635 15.81 -26.61 13.25
N THR A 636 15.90 -27.03 14.50
CA THR A 636 16.18 -28.42 14.88
C THR A 636 14.96 -29.30 14.66
N GLU A 637 15.08 -30.61 14.80
CA GLU A 637 13.94 -31.55 14.74
C GLU A 637 12.83 -31.21 15.74
N ASN A 638 13.20 -30.64 16.88
CA ASN A 638 12.25 -30.22 17.92
C ASN A 638 11.64 -28.83 17.67
N GLY A 639 11.88 -28.21 16.51
CA GLY A 639 11.36 -26.89 16.16
C GLY A 639 12.08 -25.70 16.81
N THR A 640 13.19 -25.92 17.53
CA THR A 640 13.99 -24.83 18.10
C THR A 640 14.79 -24.13 17.00
N TRP A 641 14.68 -22.81 16.90
CA TRP A 641 15.39 -22.05 15.88
C TRP A 641 16.86 -21.84 16.28
N LEU A 642 17.73 -22.11 15.34
CA LEU A 642 19.18 -21.86 15.41
C LEU A 642 19.62 -20.66 14.56
N GLY A 643 18.80 -20.19 13.63
CA GLY A 643 19.11 -19.03 12.83
C GLY A 643 17.94 -18.55 12.00
N ALA A 644 17.98 -17.27 11.61
CA ALA A 644 17.02 -16.68 10.71
C ALA A 644 17.68 -15.55 9.88
N ALA A 645 17.45 -15.53 8.58
CA ALA A 645 17.86 -14.45 7.69
C ALA A 645 16.67 -13.92 6.90
N ARG A 646 16.63 -12.61 6.66
CA ARG A 646 15.58 -11.95 5.88
C ARG A 646 16.14 -10.81 5.05
N PHE A 647 15.38 -10.45 4.01
CA PHE A 647 15.57 -9.19 3.29
C PHE A 647 14.23 -8.54 2.98
N GLY A 648 14.25 -7.26 2.70
CA GLY A 648 13.12 -6.48 2.25
C GLY A 648 13.55 -5.24 1.50
N PRO A 649 12.62 -4.54 0.80
CA PRO A 649 12.97 -3.37 0.01
C PRO A 649 13.55 -2.25 0.87
N ALA A 650 14.63 -1.62 0.38
CA ALA A 650 15.19 -0.39 0.90
C ALA A 650 14.49 0.84 0.31
N ASP A 651 14.82 2.04 0.80
CA ASP A 651 14.28 3.30 0.27
C ASP A 651 14.76 3.60 -1.16
N THR A 652 15.91 3.05 -1.53
CA THR A 652 16.44 3.17 -2.88
C THR A 652 15.86 2.11 -3.80
N ALA A 653 15.28 2.52 -4.92
CA ALA A 653 14.69 1.62 -5.91
C ALA A 653 15.69 0.59 -6.44
N GLY A 654 15.30 -0.69 -6.42
CA GLY A 654 16.13 -1.81 -6.87
C GLY A 654 17.16 -2.30 -5.84
N ARG A 655 17.16 -1.72 -4.64
CA ARG A 655 17.98 -2.12 -3.50
C ARG A 655 17.12 -2.80 -2.45
N CYS A 656 17.66 -3.84 -1.80
CA CYS A 656 17.05 -4.45 -0.63
C CYS A 656 18.02 -4.42 0.55
N GLU A 657 17.46 -4.44 1.74
CA GLU A 657 18.21 -4.54 2.99
C GLU A 657 18.06 -5.92 3.60
N PHE A 658 19.13 -6.44 4.18
CA PHE A 658 19.10 -7.73 4.84
C PHE A 658 19.33 -7.63 6.35
N GLY A 659 18.97 -8.71 7.03
CA GLY A 659 19.32 -8.91 8.43
C GLY A 659 19.33 -10.38 8.79
N ILE A 660 20.29 -10.77 9.60
CA ILE A 660 20.54 -12.14 10.01
C ILE A 660 20.77 -12.23 11.53
N SER A 661 20.38 -13.36 12.11
CA SER A 661 20.71 -13.74 13.47
C SER A 661 20.98 -15.24 13.53
N ALA A 662 21.96 -15.64 14.34
CA ALA A 662 22.27 -17.04 14.61
C ALA A 662 22.40 -17.23 16.13
N ALA A 663 21.80 -18.29 16.67
CA ALA A 663 21.95 -18.66 18.08
C ALA A 663 23.44 -18.89 18.42
N PRO A 664 23.87 -18.63 19.66
CA PRO A 664 25.25 -18.85 20.07
C PRO A 664 25.79 -20.24 19.70
N ALA A 665 24.98 -21.29 19.88
CA ALA A 665 25.32 -22.67 19.54
C ALA A 665 25.59 -22.92 18.03
N ALA A 666 25.06 -22.09 17.14
CA ALA A 666 25.22 -22.20 15.70
C ALA A 666 26.29 -21.27 15.12
N GLN A 667 26.92 -20.45 15.96
CA GLN A 667 27.98 -19.54 15.49
C GLN A 667 29.26 -20.33 15.11
N GLY A 668 29.93 -19.88 14.05
CA GLY A 668 31.12 -20.56 13.54
C GLY A 668 30.85 -21.88 12.81
N GLN A 669 29.58 -22.36 12.81
CA GLN A 669 29.18 -23.65 12.23
C GLN A 669 28.82 -23.61 10.74
N GLY A 670 28.96 -22.45 10.06
CA GLY A 670 28.66 -22.27 8.64
C GLY A 670 27.20 -21.88 8.37
N LEU A 671 26.29 -21.96 9.34
CA LEU A 671 24.87 -21.71 9.16
C LEU A 671 24.57 -20.32 8.60
N ALA A 672 25.19 -19.27 9.16
CA ALA A 672 24.93 -17.89 8.77
C ALA A 672 25.27 -17.65 7.28
N ALA A 673 26.38 -18.19 6.79
CA ALA A 673 26.76 -18.08 5.38
C ALA A 673 25.71 -18.76 4.48
N HIS A 674 25.26 -19.96 4.84
CA HIS A 674 24.27 -20.70 4.08
C HIS A 674 22.91 -19.99 4.04
N LEU A 675 22.43 -19.45 5.17
CA LEU A 675 21.18 -18.66 5.21
C LEU A 675 21.28 -17.39 4.35
N MET A 676 22.43 -16.70 4.39
CA MET A 676 22.67 -15.53 3.56
C MET A 676 22.66 -15.86 2.07
N GLU A 677 23.31 -16.95 1.65
CA GLU A 677 23.29 -17.41 0.27
C GLU A 677 21.85 -17.65 -0.24
N GLN A 678 20.99 -18.25 0.58
CA GLN A 678 19.57 -18.48 0.25
C GLN A 678 18.82 -17.17 0.01
N ILE A 679 18.97 -16.18 0.90
CA ILE A 679 18.27 -14.90 0.73
C ILE A 679 18.86 -14.07 -0.41
N ILE A 680 20.16 -14.12 -0.67
CA ILE A 680 20.82 -13.47 -1.82
C ILE A 680 20.24 -14.03 -3.13
N GLN A 681 20.14 -15.36 -3.26
CA GLN A 681 19.55 -15.98 -4.45
C GLN A 681 18.08 -15.59 -4.64
N THR A 682 17.31 -15.56 -3.55
CA THR A 682 15.90 -15.16 -3.61
C THR A 682 15.76 -13.68 -4.03
N ALA A 683 16.58 -12.78 -3.49
CA ALA A 683 16.59 -11.37 -3.87
C ALA A 683 16.95 -11.16 -5.35
N LYS A 684 17.92 -11.92 -5.87
CA LYS A 684 18.23 -11.93 -7.32
C LYS A 684 17.04 -12.35 -8.17
N GLN A 685 16.36 -13.42 -7.78
CA GLN A 685 15.18 -13.93 -8.49
C GLN A 685 14.02 -12.91 -8.48
N GLN A 686 13.88 -12.12 -7.41
CA GLN A 686 12.91 -11.02 -7.32
C GLN A 686 13.34 -9.75 -8.09
N GLY A 687 14.53 -9.74 -8.69
CA GLY A 687 15.01 -8.66 -9.55
C GLY A 687 15.69 -7.51 -8.83
N TYR A 688 16.09 -7.68 -7.57
CA TYR A 688 16.93 -6.70 -6.89
C TYR A 688 18.32 -6.65 -7.54
N ARG A 689 18.90 -5.44 -7.57
CA ARG A 689 20.24 -5.19 -8.15
C ARG A 689 21.30 -5.07 -7.08
N GLU A 690 20.91 -4.65 -5.90
CA GLU A 690 21.80 -4.47 -4.76
C GLU A 690 21.15 -5.02 -3.49
N MET A 691 21.96 -5.62 -2.66
CA MET A 691 21.63 -5.99 -1.29
C MET A 691 22.58 -5.26 -0.34
N ALA A 692 22.03 -4.62 0.68
CA ALA A 692 22.81 -3.82 1.61
C ALA A 692 22.44 -4.07 3.06
N ALA A 693 23.30 -3.64 3.97
CA ALA A 693 23.00 -3.50 5.39
C ALA A 693 23.97 -2.50 6.04
N GLU A 694 23.49 -1.84 7.08
CA GLU A 694 24.37 -1.16 8.03
C GLU A 694 24.83 -2.13 9.11
N ILE A 695 26.14 -2.16 9.36
CA ILE A 695 26.79 -3.08 10.30
C ILE A 695 27.58 -2.24 11.28
N LEU A 696 27.36 -2.46 12.59
CA LEU A 696 28.18 -1.81 13.63
C LEU A 696 29.66 -2.13 13.40
N GLN A 697 30.52 -1.10 13.52
CA GLN A 697 31.98 -1.30 13.45
C GLN A 697 32.49 -2.21 14.57
N SER A 698 31.78 -2.25 15.70
CA SER A 698 32.02 -3.17 16.82
C SER A 698 31.62 -4.63 16.56
N ASN A 699 31.07 -4.95 15.36
CA ASN A 699 30.68 -6.32 14.97
C ASN A 699 31.59 -6.91 13.89
N PRO A 700 32.86 -7.27 14.19
CA PRO A 700 33.82 -7.82 13.23
C PRO A 700 33.40 -9.17 12.66
N ALA A 701 32.60 -9.96 13.41
CA ALA A 701 32.10 -11.24 12.94
C ALA A 701 31.18 -11.07 11.72
N MET A 702 30.25 -10.08 11.77
CA MET A 702 29.34 -9.79 10.68
C MET A 702 30.09 -9.17 9.47
N GLN A 703 31.06 -8.28 9.71
CA GLN A 703 31.88 -7.71 8.66
C GLN A 703 32.67 -8.79 7.92
N LYS A 704 33.26 -9.75 8.65
CA LYS A 704 33.99 -10.91 8.08
C LYS A 704 33.05 -11.79 7.25
N LEU A 705 31.82 -12.03 7.71
CA LEU A 705 30.81 -12.78 6.96
C LEU A 705 30.42 -12.05 5.68
N ALA A 706 30.13 -10.75 5.76
CA ALA A 706 29.78 -9.93 4.60
C ALA A 706 30.92 -9.93 3.56
N GLY A 707 32.16 -9.71 3.98
CA GLY A 707 33.32 -9.75 3.10
C GLY A 707 33.51 -11.10 2.39
N LYS A 708 33.29 -12.23 3.10
CA LYS A 708 33.33 -13.58 2.50
C LYS A 708 32.24 -13.81 1.46
N LEU A 709 31.09 -13.15 1.59
CA LEU A 709 29.98 -13.25 0.66
C LEU A 709 30.08 -12.22 -0.50
N GLY A 710 31.18 -11.45 -0.55
CA GLY A 710 31.45 -10.50 -1.62
C GLY A 710 30.85 -9.11 -1.44
N PHE A 711 30.38 -8.76 -0.23
CA PHE A 711 29.97 -7.40 0.05
C PHE A 711 31.18 -6.46 0.13
N ALA A 712 31.08 -5.31 -0.52
CA ALA A 712 31.97 -4.18 -0.30
C ALA A 712 31.61 -3.48 1.00
N LEU A 713 32.59 -3.21 1.86
CA LEU A 713 32.41 -2.54 3.14
C LEU A 713 33.01 -1.13 3.05
N THR A 714 32.20 -0.11 3.34
CA THR A 714 32.61 1.29 3.40
C THR A 714 32.08 1.94 4.70
N PRO A 715 32.78 2.91 5.26
CA PRO A 715 32.22 3.69 6.38
C PRO A 715 30.87 4.30 5.99
N SER A 716 29.88 4.28 6.89
CA SER A 716 28.60 4.94 6.65
C SER A 716 28.79 6.46 6.54
N PRO A 717 28.20 7.12 5.53
CA PRO A 717 28.30 8.59 5.40
C PRO A 717 27.48 9.33 6.47
N HIS A 718 26.61 8.62 7.19
CA HIS A 718 25.66 9.22 8.15
C HIS A 718 26.05 8.97 9.61
N ASP A 719 26.79 7.91 9.90
CA ASP A 719 27.18 7.52 11.26
C ASP A 719 28.53 6.79 11.26
N SER A 720 29.52 7.38 11.93
CA SER A 720 30.88 6.83 12.04
C SER A 720 30.96 5.49 12.81
N ALA A 721 29.92 5.15 13.61
CA ALA A 721 29.86 3.87 14.31
C ALA A 721 29.39 2.72 13.39
N LEU A 722 28.97 3.04 12.16
CA LEU A 722 28.43 2.08 11.19
C LEU A 722 29.35 1.91 9.98
N ALA A 723 29.35 0.72 9.43
CA ALA A 723 29.86 0.40 8.11
C ALA A 723 28.69 -0.01 7.20
N GLU A 724 28.65 0.51 5.99
CA GLU A 724 27.72 0.10 4.97
C GLU A 724 28.31 -1.08 4.20
N ALA A 725 27.58 -2.20 4.18
CA ALA A 725 27.88 -3.39 3.39
C ALA A 725 26.99 -3.42 2.15
N VAL A 726 27.57 -3.45 0.94
CA VAL A 726 26.81 -3.46 -0.32
C VAL A 726 27.27 -4.60 -1.21
N LEU A 727 26.32 -5.43 -1.66
CA LEU A 727 26.55 -6.48 -2.66
C LEU A 727 25.80 -6.15 -3.95
N ASN A 728 26.51 -6.07 -5.07
CA ASN A 728 25.91 -5.96 -6.38
C ASN A 728 25.35 -7.32 -6.80
N LEU A 729 24.03 -7.38 -7.04
CA LEU A 729 23.29 -8.58 -7.43
C LEU A 729 23.11 -8.68 -8.96
N ALA A 730 23.35 -7.60 -9.70
CA ALA A 730 23.30 -7.62 -11.15
C ALA A 730 24.43 -8.51 -11.70
N GLU A 731 24.12 -9.37 -12.67
CA GLU A 731 25.16 -10.14 -13.35
C GLU A 731 26.20 -9.18 -13.96
N PRO A 732 27.50 -9.44 -13.80
CA PRO A 732 28.52 -8.67 -14.50
C PRO A 732 28.29 -8.80 -16.01
N LYS A 733 28.13 -7.68 -16.71
CA LYS A 733 28.18 -7.63 -18.17
C LYS A 733 29.58 -7.99 -18.60
N ASN A 734 29.85 -9.23 -18.92
CA ASN A 734 31.06 -9.87 -19.38
C ASN A 734 31.67 -10.87 -18.37
N THR A 735 31.15 -12.07 -18.39
CA THR A 735 31.97 -13.26 -18.13
C THR A 735 31.87 -14.18 -19.35
N PRO A 736 32.96 -14.69 -19.90
CA PRO A 736 32.92 -15.55 -21.09
C PRO A 736 32.10 -16.82 -20.81
N VAL A 737 31.32 -17.23 -21.79
CA VAL A 737 30.38 -18.37 -21.79
C VAL A 737 30.98 -19.72 -21.37
N ASN A 738 32.29 -19.80 -21.10
CA ASN A 738 32.99 -21.04 -20.81
C ASN A 738 32.81 -21.62 -19.40
N ASN A 739 32.42 -20.79 -18.38
CA ASN A 739 32.23 -21.31 -17.02
C ASN A 739 30.86 -21.89 -16.76
N ILE A 740 29.84 -21.50 -17.53
CA ILE A 740 28.44 -22.02 -17.36
C ILE A 740 28.36 -23.48 -17.87
N ARG A 741 29.12 -23.84 -18.92
CA ARG A 741 29.16 -25.22 -19.43
C ARG A 741 29.86 -26.20 -18.48
N HIS A 742 30.79 -25.74 -17.65
CA HIS A 742 31.48 -26.61 -16.70
C HIS A 742 30.63 -26.97 -15.49
N ASN A 743 29.87 -26.00 -14.95
CA ASN A 743 28.94 -26.22 -13.84
C ASN A 743 27.70 -27.02 -14.23
N LEU A 744 27.15 -26.82 -15.44
CA LEU A 744 26.04 -27.65 -15.93
C LEU A 744 26.48 -29.12 -16.17
N LYS A 745 27.69 -29.37 -16.64
CA LYS A 745 28.22 -30.76 -16.80
C LYS A 745 28.39 -31.45 -15.45
N GLN A 746 28.82 -30.76 -14.39
CA GLN A 746 28.94 -31.35 -13.05
C GLN A 746 27.57 -31.62 -12.42
N GLN A 747 26.58 -30.76 -12.63
CA GLN A 747 25.18 -30.99 -12.15
C GLN A 747 24.47 -32.11 -12.91
N ILE A 748 24.75 -32.29 -14.20
CA ILE A 748 24.19 -33.42 -15.00
C ILE A 748 24.89 -34.75 -14.63
N LEU A 749 26.15 -34.75 -14.26
CA LEU A 749 26.86 -35.92 -13.77
C LEU A 749 26.40 -36.35 -12.35
N ALA A 750 26.04 -35.40 -11.49
CA ALA A 750 25.50 -35.69 -10.17
C ALA A 750 24.04 -36.15 -10.16
N LEU A 751 23.32 -36.03 -11.29
CA LEU A 751 21.98 -36.55 -11.47
C LEU A 751 21.94 -37.93 -12.15
N LYS A 752 23.11 -38.47 -12.53
CA LYS A 752 23.27 -39.82 -13.16
C LYS A 752 23.99 -40.85 -12.27
N SER A 753 24.48 -40.39 -11.10
CA SER A 753 24.92 -41.25 -9.99
C SER A 753 23.85 -41.25 -8.89
#